data_0af902d80cc7f2c8d5ee7fcf0b615c0f
#
_entry.id   0af902d80cc7f2c8d5ee7fcf0b615c0f
#
_cell.length_a   1.000
_cell.length_b   1.000
_cell.length_c   1.000
_cell.angle_alpha   90.00
_cell.angle_beta   90.00
_cell.angle_gamma   90.00
#
_symmetry.space_group_name_H-M   'P 1'
#
loop_
_entity.id
_entity.type
_entity.pdbx_description
1 polymer ?
#
loop_
_entity_poly.entity_id
_entity_poly.type
_entity_poly.pdbx_seq_one_letter_code
_entity_poly.pdbx_strand_id
1 'polypeptide(L)'
;MYIAANLHIFRHIKMAAILPILTHVLFCRAHYYSPETMKSEERERFLEWHADMRQKNTVFDFQREIIRXCRTDVDILRQACMAFRKIFIDRVNVCPFEECMTIASTCMTVFRKNFLQQNTIVVIPTGGYRKAINHSRKALQWLLWKERELGHSINHVGRAREYRTIDGTLVDGYYETPDTETPQRHVLQFHGCFWHGCPSCFPMNRDRPLSTSDCKDTIDSRYERTLAISWRLRQRKYFVIEKWECSFDRDMRDNREMREYLENHPMVERPPLDPRDAFFGGRTGNIVTRYEVTGMEKIRYVDVSSLYPNVLKTDAFPIGHPDIYVGEECSALIGRAPNYNFNTIEGLKVRCKVLPPRDLFHPVLPYRAQGKLLFALCRSCCETLSQSACTHNNAKEREFEGTWVSCELRKAVEKDYHVTAVSEIWQYKVSQFDHTTRQGGLFAEYINTFLQLKQEASGWPSECGENDDDAKERYLREYEKTEGIVLDKRNVARNPGLRSVAKLCLNSFWGKFGQRSNLPNTEVVRTPQRFIALLTSAEHEITDILPVNDEVIYVSWRLRQEAVVSSPLTNVVIAAYTTAQARLTLYSYLERLDRRVLYYDTDSCIYVSSDDPNEYKPRTGNFLGDMTDELESYGSGSYIEAFVSGGPKFYAYVVRAPDGRTHESCKVKGITQNYENSRLVNFNSIGN
;
A
#
# COMPACT_ATOMS: atom_id res chain seq x y z
N MET A 1 -15.43 26.41 -20.99
CA MET A 1 -16.83 25.95 -21.07
C MET A 1 -17.14 25.24 -22.40
N TYR A 2 -16.82 25.79 -23.56
CA TYR A 2 -17.03 25.19 -24.88
C TYR A 2 -16.31 23.85 -25.09
N ILE A 3 -15.12 23.72 -24.57
CA ILE A 3 -14.26 22.50 -24.69
C ILE A 3 -14.81 21.34 -23.87
N ALA A 4 -15.27 21.61 -22.65
CA ALA A 4 -15.80 20.57 -21.76
C ALA A 4 -17.12 19.98 -22.28
N ALA A 5 -17.97 20.82 -22.83
CA ALA A 5 -19.25 20.36 -23.45
C ALA A 5 -18.98 19.49 -24.68
N ASN A 6 -17.99 19.83 -25.48
CA ASN A 6 -17.66 19.07 -26.70
C ASN A 6 -17.02 17.71 -26.36
N LEU A 7 -16.20 17.64 -25.31
CA LEU A 7 -15.60 16.37 -24.85
C LEU A 7 -16.66 15.36 -24.38
N HIS A 8 -17.72 15.84 -23.72
CA HIS A 8 -18.82 14.98 -23.31
C HIS A 8 -19.63 14.43 -24.48
N ILE A 9 -19.80 15.21 -25.52
CA ILE A 9 -20.53 14.78 -26.74
C ILE A 9 -19.85 13.54 -27.35
N PHE A 10 -18.52 13.53 -27.43
CA PHE A 10 -17.80 12.43 -28.10
C PHE A 10 -17.63 11.15 -27.20
N ARG A 11 -17.66 11.29 -25.90
CA ARG A 11 -17.54 10.13 -24.98
C ARG A 11 -18.77 9.20 -25.00
N HIS A 12 -19.93 9.72 -25.35
CA HIS A 12 -21.18 8.97 -25.19
C HIS A 12 -21.90 8.64 -26.51
N ILE A 13 -21.33 9.01 -27.68
CA ILE A 13 -21.90 8.61 -28.96
C ILE A 13 -21.63 7.12 -29.23
N LYS A 14 -22.61 6.26 -28.92
CA LYS A 14 -22.63 4.86 -29.35
C LYS A 14 -22.93 4.74 -30.85
N MET A 15 -22.22 5.50 -31.69
CA MET A 15 -22.53 5.59 -33.13
C MET A 15 -21.44 5.01 -34.04
N ALA A 16 -20.72 4.00 -33.59
CA ALA A 16 -19.70 3.36 -34.43
C ALA A 16 -20.26 2.65 -35.66
N ALA A 17 -21.58 2.40 -35.69
CA ALA A 17 -22.21 1.61 -36.75
C ALA A 17 -22.87 2.46 -37.88
N ILE A 18 -22.96 3.78 -37.73
CA ILE A 18 -23.74 4.63 -38.68
C ILE A 18 -22.87 5.72 -39.36
N LEU A 19 -21.57 5.61 -39.19
CA LEU A 19 -20.60 6.65 -39.58
C LEU A 19 -20.40 6.94 -41.07
N PRO A 20 -20.73 6.10 -42.04
CA PRO A 20 -20.40 6.44 -43.43
C PRO A 20 -21.37 7.39 -44.16
N ILE A 21 -22.48 7.83 -43.54
CA ILE A 21 -23.57 8.44 -44.32
C ILE A 21 -23.84 9.91 -43.98
N LEU A 22 -23.19 10.50 -42.95
CA LEU A 22 -23.63 11.82 -42.45
C LEU A 22 -22.52 12.86 -42.50
N THR A 23 -22.52 13.63 -43.60
CA THR A 23 -21.63 14.80 -43.70
C THR A 23 -22.23 16.06 -43.06
N HIS A 24 -23.56 16.21 -43.07
CA HIS A 24 -24.24 17.39 -42.50
C HIS A 24 -25.52 16.96 -41.80
N VAL A 25 -25.61 17.09 -40.49
CA VAL A 25 -26.79 16.72 -39.72
C VAL A 25 -27.24 17.87 -38.84
N LEU A 26 -28.53 18.09 -38.77
CA LEU A 26 -29.17 18.95 -37.77
C LEU A 26 -28.93 18.32 -36.39
N PHE A 27 -28.74 19.14 -35.36
CA PHE A 27 -28.50 18.64 -33.99
C PHE A 27 -29.50 17.55 -33.61
N CYS A 28 -29.01 16.37 -33.28
CA CYS A 28 -29.80 15.23 -32.81
C CYS A 28 -30.58 15.60 -31.55
N ARG A 29 -31.64 14.85 -31.25
CA ARG A 29 -32.40 15.03 -30.00
C ARG A 29 -31.46 14.83 -28.80
N ALA A 30 -31.68 15.60 -27.72
CA ALA A 30 -30.80 15.62 -26.55
C ALA A 30 -30.53 14.23 -25.95
N HIS A 31 -31.52 13.32 -25.99
CA HIS A 31 -31.38 11.99 -25.40
C HIS A 31 -30.27 11.12 -26.01
N TYR A 32 -29.87 11.39 -27.28
CA TYR A 32 -28.76 10.67 -27.92
C TYR A 32 -27.42 11.00 -27.31
N TYR A 33 -27.32 12.07 -26.51
CA TYR A 33 -26.09 12.49 -25.82
C TYR A 33 -26.05 11.97 -24.38
N SER A 34 -27.01 11.14 -23.98
CA SER A 34 -27.12 10.51 -22.66
C SER A 34 -26.98 11.53 -21.52
N PRO A 35 -27.79 12.60 -21.50
CA PRO A 35 -27.66 13.62 -20.44
C PRO A 35 -27.90 13.09 -19.03
N GLU A 36 -28.53 11.94 -18.89
CA GLU A 36 -28.76 11.25 -17.62
C GLU A 36 -27.45 10.81 -16.97
N THR A 37 -26.40 10.58 -17.78
CA THR A 37 -25.07 10.16 -17.28
C THR A 37 -24.17 11.33 -16.87
N MET A 38 -24.65 12.57 -17.08
CA MET A 38 -23.95 13.79 -16.66
C MET A 38 -24.28 14.12 -15.20
N LYS A 39 -23.43 14.94 -14.56
CA LYS A 39 -23.78 15.53 -13.25
C LYS A 39 -24.94 16.49 -13.43
N SER A 40 -25.75 16.72 -12.37
CA SER A 40 -26.96 17.55 -12.46
C SER A 40 -26.72 18.93 -13.07
N GLU A 41 -25.74 19.68 -12.56
CA GLU A 41 -25.38 21.02 -13.06
C GLU A 41 -24.89 20.99 -14.52
N GLU A 42 -24.13 19.95 -14.85
CA GLU A 42 -23.58 19.76 -16.20
C GLU A 42 -24.70 19.41 -17.20
N ARG A 43 -25.65 18.61 -16.76
CA ARG A 43 -26.85 18.24 -17.52
C ARG A 43 -27.70 19.47 -17.83
N GLU A 44 -27.96 20.31 -16.83
CA GLU A 44 -28.72 21.55 -17.02
C GLU A 44 -28.05 22.47 -18.06
N ARG A 45 -26.77 22.74 -17.88
CA ARG A 45 -25.98 23.54 -18.81
C ARG A 45 -25.97 22.97 -20.24
N PHE A 46 -25.88 21.62 -20.33
CA PHE A 46 -25.95 20.92 -21.62
C PHE A 46 -27.32 21.10 -22.28
N LEU A 47 -28.40 20.91 -21.54
CA LEU A 47 -29.76 21.01 -22.08
C LEU A 47 -30.07 22.44 -22.56
N GLU A 48 -29.62 23.46 -21.82
CA GLU A 48 -29.74 24.88 -22.21
C GLU A 48 -28.96 25.16 -23.50
N TRP A 49 -27.69 24.76 -23.54
CA TRP A 49 -26.86 24.92 -24.74
C TRP A 49 -27.45 24.18 -25.94
N HIS A 50 -27.92 22.95 -25.74
CA HIS A 50 -28.52 22.12 -26.79
C HIS A 50 -29.78 22.77 -27.36
N ALA A 51 -30.63 23.34 -26.51
CA ALA A 51 -31.85 24.06 -26.91
C ALA A 51 -31.49 25.30 -27.73
N ASP A 52 -30.50 26.08 -27.33
CA ASP A 52 -30.00 27.26 -28.03
C ASP A 52 -29.47 26.89 -29.43
N MET A 53 -28.67 25.82 -29.53
CA MET A 53 -28.12 25.34 -30.81
C MET A 53 -29.23 24.89 -31.76
N ARG A 54 -30.27 24.26 -31.27
CA ARG A 54 -31.44 23.86 -32.08
C ARG A 54 -32.27 25.07 -32.53
N GLN A 55 -32.48 26.04 -31.64
CA GLN A 55 -33.22 27.27 -31.98
C GLN A 55 -32.52 28.06 -33.12
N LYS A 56 -31.18 28.08 -33.09
CA LYS A 56 -30.36 28.75 -34.12
C LYS A 56 -30.25 27.95 -35.41
N ASN A 57 -30.87 26.76 -35.50
CA ASN A 57 -30.77 25.84 -36.63
C ASN A 57 -29.31 25.58 -37.04
N THR A 58 -28.44 25.43 -36.06
CA THR A 58 -27.01 25.22 -36.27
C THR A 58 -26.77 23.93 -37.05
N VAL A 59 -26.08 24.01 -38.18
CA VAL A 59 -25.64 22.81 -38.93
C VAL A 59 -24.40 22.23 -38.29
N PHE A 60 -24.47 20.98 -37.92
CA PHE A 60 -23.37 20.27 -37.30
C PHE A 60 -22.62 19.41 -38.31
N ASP A 61 -21.40 19.86 -38.68
CA ASP A 61 -20.48 19.11 -39.53
C ASP A 61 -19.64 18.17 -38.63
N PHE A 62 -20.04 16.92 -38.55
CA PHE A 62 -19.41 15.93 -37.68
C PHE A 62 -17.91 15.76 -37.99
N GLN A 63 -17.54 15.67 -39.26
CA GLN A 63 -16.16 15.47 -39.68
C GLN A 63 -15.25 16.64 -39.26
N ARG A 64 -15.72 17.84 -39.51
CA ARG A 64 -15.01 19.07 -39.12
C ARG A 64 -14.85 19.18 -37.62
N GLU A 65 -15.92 18.91 -36.86
CA GLU A 65 -15.90 19.05 -35.40
C GLU A 65 -15.06 17.99 -34.74
N ILE A 66 -15.08 16.71 -35.21
CA ILE A 66 -14.25 15.66 -34.61
C ILE A 66 -12.75 15.93 -34.88
N ILE A 67 -12.40 16.43 -36.09
CA ILE A 67 -11.02 16.82 -36.39
C ILE A 67 -10.58 17.95 -35.46
N ARG A 68 -11.43 18.94 -35.31
CA ARG A 68 -11.18 20.04 -34.38
C ARG A 68 -10.99 19.56 -32.92
N UNK A 69 -11.70 18.73 -32.55
CA UNK A 69 -11.65 18.24 -31.33
C UNK A 69 -10.44 17.61 -31.04
N CYS A 70 -10.23 16.66 -31.83
CA CYS A 70 -9.01 15.88 -31.68
C CYS A 70 -7.76 16.75 -31.68
N ARG A 71 -7.67 17.70 -32.55
CA ARG A 71 -6.52 18.63 -32.61
C ARG A 71 -6.41 19.43 -31.32
N THR A 72 -7.52 19.95 -30.81
CA THR A 72 -7.56 20.73 -29.57
C THR A 72 -7.13 19.83 -28.36
N ASP A 73 -7.64 18.61 -28.30
CA ASP A 73 -7.30 17.67 -27.25
C ASP A 73 -5.80 17.33 -27.25
N VAL A 74 -5.24 17.08 -28.44
CA VAL A 74 -3.80 16.82 -28.61
C VAL A 74 -2.98 18.03 -28.17
N ASP A 75 -3.39 19.24 -28.56
CA ASP A 75 -2.68 20.47 -28.16
C ASP A 75 -2.74 20.71 -26.64
N ILE A 76 -3.91 20.50 -26.02
CA ILE A 76 -4.07 20.62 -24.56
C ILE A 76 -3.17 19.59 -23.88
N LEU A 77 -3.20 18.34 -24.34
CA LEU A 77 -2.37 17.27 -23.78
C LEU A 77 -0.87 17.59 -23.93
N ARG A 78 -0.45 18.04 -25.13
CA ARG A 78 0.93 18.44 -25.40
C ARG A 78 1.39 19.55 -24.45
N GLN A 79 0.59 20.61 -24.31
CA GLN A 79 0.89 21.74 -23.41
C GLN A 79 0.98 21.27 -21.95
N ALA A 80 0.04 20.42 -21.51
CA ALA A 80 0.03 19.87 -20.15
C ALA A 80 1.28 19.01 -19.90
N CYS A 81 1.65 18.15 -20.85
CA CYS A 81 2.84 17.31 -20.76
C CYS A 81 4.12 18.17 -20.71
N MET A 82 4.23 19.19 -21.51
CA MET A 82 5.38 20.08 -21.52
C MET A 82 5.49 20.87 -20.22
N ALA A 83 4.39 21.38 -19.69
CA ALA A 83 4.34 22.07 -18.40
C ALA A 83 4.72 21.12 -17.26
N PHE A 84 4.16 19.91 -17.26
CA PHE A 84 4.48 18.85 -16.26
C PHE A 84 5.98 18.50 -16.31
N ARG A 85 6.52 18.28 -17.52
CA ARG A 85 7.96 17.99 -17.72
C ARG A 85 8.81 19.12 -17.14
N LYS A 86 8.47 20.36 -17.44
CA LYS A 86 9.22 21.55 -16.99
C LYS A 86 9.25 21.64 -15.47
N ILE A 87 8.14 21.43 -14.79
CA ILE A 87 8.05 21.44 -13.30
C ILE A 87 9.15 20.53 -12.69
N PHE A 88 9.27 19.30 -13.21
CA PHE A 88 10.21 18.32 -12.64
C PHE A 88 11.66 18.62 -13.05
N ILE A 89 11.90 19.06 -14.26
CA ILE A 89 13.27 19.42 -14.70
C ILE A 89 13.78 20.63 -13.89
N ASP A 90 13.00 21.71 -13.83
CA ASP A 90 13.41 22.97 -13.19
C ASP A 90 13.59 22.82 -11.68
N ARG A 91 12.76 22.03 -11.02
CA ARG A 91 12.76 21.91 -9.55
C ARG A 91 13.67 20.81 -9.02
N VAL A 92 13.74 19.67 -9.70
CA VAL A 92 14.36 18.44 -9.15
C VAL A 92 15.23 17.69 -10.16
N ASN A 93 15.47 18.27 -11.33
CA ASN A 93 16.37 17.74 -12.38
C ASN A 93 16.06 16.27 -12.75
N VAL A 94 14.78 15.94 -12.93
CA VAL A 94 14.31 14.62 -13.36
C VAL A 94 13.37 14.80 -14.54
N CYS A 95 13.57 14.05 -15.63
CA CYS A 95 12.64 14.05 -16.77
C CYS A 95 11.60 12.91 -16.59
N PRO A 96 10.34 13.23 -16.27
CA PRO A 96 9.34 12.20 -16.00
C PRO A 96 9.01 11.31 -17.20
N PHE A 97 9.22 11.79 -18.42
CA PHE A 97 8.88 11.05 -19.65
C PHE A 97 10.01 10.16 -20.16
N GLU A 98 11.25 10.40 -19.73
CA GLU A 98 12.40 9.56 -20.10
C GLU A 98 12.65 8.45 -19.10
N GLU A 99 12.36 8.69 -17.83
CA GLU A 99 12.76 7.82 -16.73
C GLU A 99 11.59 7.07 -16.07
N CYS A 100 10.35 7.52 -16.28
CA CYS A 100 9.23 7.07 -15.47
C CYS A 100 7.97 6.81 -16.29
N MET A 101 7.10 5.91 -15.78
CA MET A 101 5.84 5.56 -16.44
C MET A 101 4.62 6.12 -15.71
N THR A 102 4.78 6.51 -14.44
CA THR A 102 3.66 6.99 -13.60
C THR A 102 4.15 8.10 -12.68
N ILE A 103 3.22 8.94 -12.20
CA ILE A 103 3.53 9.99 -11.21
C ILE A 103 4.21 9.38 -9.96
N ALA A 104 3.72 8.24 -9.47
CA ALA A 104 4.32 7.57 -8.30
C ALA A 104 5.76 7.12 -8.57
N SER A 105 6.08 6.64 -9.79
CA SER A 105 7.46 6.30 -10.14
C SER A 105 8.32 7.54 -10.29
N THR A 106 7.77 8.63 -10.83
CA THR A 106 8.48 9.93 -10.91
C THR A 106 8.86 10.41 -9.50
N CYS A 107 7.90 10.40 -8.57
CA CYS A 107 8.14 10.81 -7.19
C CYS A 107 9.22 9.95 -6.52
N MET A 108 9.18 8.63 -6.74
CA MET A 108 10.20 7.71 -6.21
C MET A 108 11.58 7.99 -6.81
N THR A 109 11.66 8.24 -8.12
CA THR A 109 12.91 8.59 -8.81
C THR A 109 13.49 9.91 -8.27
N VAL A 110 12.65 10.93 -8.12
CA VAL A 110 13.01 12.22 -7.52
C VAL A 110 13.59 12.02 -6.12
N PHE A 111 12.87 11.28 -5.27
CA PHE A 111 13.31 11.01 -3.90
C PHE A 111 14.69 10.32 -3.89
N ARG A 112 14.84 9.26 -4.69
CA ARG A 112 16.07 8.46 -4.70
C ARG A 112 17.27 9.23 -5.26
N LYS A 113 17.06 10.10 -6.25
CA LYS A 113 18.16 10.86 -6.87
C LYS A 113 18.60 12.06 -6.03
N ASN A 114 17.66 12.74 -5.39
CA ASN A 114 17.95 14.05 -4.79
C ASN A 114 17.99 14.05 -3.26
N PHE A 115 17.32 13.10 -2.60
CA PHE A 115 17.12 13.15 -1.15
C PHE A 115 17.61 11.90 -0.40
N LEU A 116 17.71 10.75 -1.09
CA LEU A 116 18.06 9.49 -0.43
C LEU A 116 19.58 9.33 -0.34
N GLN A 117 20.08 9.24 0.88
CA GLN A 117 21.50 8.92 1.14
C GLN A 117 21.75 7.43 0.89
N GLN A 118 22.99 7.11 0.49
CA GLN A 118 23.39 5.70 0.24
C GLN A 118 23.21 4.85 1.49
N ASN A 119 22.77 3.61 1.28
CA ASN A 119 22.59 2.58 2.31
C ASN A 119 21.53 2.90 3.40
N THR A 120 20.73 3.96 3.21
CA THR A 120 19.66 4.32 4.16
C THR A 120 18.45 3.41 4.01
N ILE A 121 17.97 3.22 2.77
CA ILE A 121 16.85 2.30 2.50
C ILE A 121 17.40 1.06 1.81
N VAL A 122 17.21 -0.08 2.43
CA VAL A 122 17.74 -1.37 1.95
C VAL A 122 16.68 -2.17 1.20
N VAL A 123 17.14 -3.09 0.36
CA VAL A 123 16.26 -4.04 -0.34
C VAL A 123 15.95 -5.19 0.64
N ILE A 124 14.67 -5.36 0.93
CA ILE A 124 14.22 -6.45 1.78
C ILE A 124 14.09 -7.72 0.91
N PRO A 125 14.71 -8.83 1.31
CA PRO A 125 14.59 -10.07 0.55
C PRO A 125 13.14 -10.54 0.46
N THR A 126 12.79 -11.18 -0.65
CA THR A 126 11.45 -11.74 -0.87
C THR A 126 11.12 -12.76 0.23
N GLY A 127 10.03 -12.51 0.97
CA GLY A 127 9.62 -13.35 2.09
C GLY A 127 10.34 -13.07 3.41
N GLY A 128 11.23 -12.06 3.44
CA GLY A 128 11.93 -11.65 4.66
C GLY A 128 13.33 -12.25 4.80
N TYR A 129 14.05 -11.80 5.82
CA TYR A 129 15.48 -12.12 5.98
C TYR A 129 15.74 -13.58 6.34
N ARG A 130 14.88 -14.20 7.12
CA ARG A 130 15.05 -15.63 7.49
C ARG A 130 14.77 -16.57 6.33
N LYS A 131 13.90 -16.16 5.39
CA LYS A 131 13.70 -16.89 4.13
C LYS A 131 14.85 -16.64 3.13
N ALA A 132 15.53 -15.51 3.25
CA ALA A 132 16.63 -15.13 2.35
C ALA A 132 17.98 -15.73 2.74
N ILE A 133 18.11 -16.24 3.95
CA ILE A 133 19.16 -17.20 4.26
C ILE A 133 18.79 -18.41 3.38
N ASN A 134 19.62 -18.74 2.43
CA ASN A 134 19.37 -19.62 1.28
C ASN A 134 18.82 -21.04 1.58
N HIS A 135 18.15 -21.18 2.72
CA HIS A 135 17.47 -22.42 3.09
C HIS A 135 15.97 -22.26 2.88
N SER A 136 15.44 -22.96 1.91
CA SER A 136 13.99 -23.07 1.78
C SER A 136 13.42 -23.78 3.04
N ARG A 137 12.16 -23.50 3.35
CA ARG A 137 11.45 -24.24 4.41
C ARG A 137 11.58 -25.75 4.18
N LYS A 138 11.57 -26.17 2.92
CA LYS A 138 11.76 -27.57 2.53
C LYS A 138 13.15 -28.10 2.87
N ALA A 139 14.20 -27.30 2.70
CA ALA A 139 15.56 -27.66 3.09
C ALA A 139 15.62 -27.92 4.61
N LEU A 140 15.08 -26.99 5.42
CA LEU A 140 15.00 -27.15 6.88
C LEU A 140 14.20 -28.40 7.25
N GLN A 141 13.04 -28.62 6.64
CA GLN A 141 12.22 -29.81 6.87
C GLN A 141 12.99 -31.09 6.56
N TRP A 142 13.71 -31.10 5.43
CA TRP A 142 14.55 -32.25 5.06
C TRP A 142 15.68 -32.51 6.08
N LEU A 143 16.35 -31.46 6.54
CA LEU A 143 17.42 -31.57 7.54
C LEU A 143 16.89 -32.10 8.87
N LEU A 144 15.73 -31.62 9.33
CA LEU A 144 15.08 -32.11 10.55
C LEU A 144 14.66 -33.57 10.43
N TRP A 145 14.16 -33.98 9.26
CA TRP A 145 13.86 -35.39 8.99
C TRP A 145 15.14 -36.22 9.03
N LYS A 146 16.24 -35.72 8.44
CA LYS A 146 17.55 -36.38 8.48
C LYS A 146 18.10 -36.51 9.91
N GLU A 147 17.91 -35.49 10.76
CA GLU A 147 18.28 -35.60 12.20
C GLU A 147 17.55 -36.76 12.87
N ARG A 148 16.26 -36.92 12.58
CA ARG A 148 15.45 -38.01 13.13
C ARG A 148 15.97 -39.38 12.63
N GLU A 149 16.26 -39.49 11.32
CA GLU A 149 16.79 -40.73 10.74
C GLU A 149 18.16 -41.10 11.31
N LEU A 150 19.02 -40.12 11.55
CA LEU A 150 20.37 -40.32 12.04
C LEU A 150 20.43 -40.50 13.57
N GLY A 151 19.42 -40.02 14.28
CA GLY A 151 19.38 -40.05 15.75
C GLY A 151 20.29 -39.03 16.42
N HIS A 152 20.82 -38.04 15.68
CA HIS A 152 21.65 -36.97 16.23
C HIS A 152 21.47 -35.67 15.45
N SER A 153 21.85 -34.56 16.07
CA SER A 153 21.68 -33.22 15.49
C SER A 153 22.67 -32.96 14.36
N ILE A 154 22.19 -32.19 13.36
CA ILE A 154 22.96 -31.69 12.24
C ILE A 154 23.19 -30.18 12.47
N ASN A 155 24.38 -29.69 12.18
CA ASN A 155 24.62 -28.23 12.20
C ASN A 155 23.99 -27.62 10.96
N HIS A 156 22.91 -26.86 11.16
CA HIS A 156 22.17 -26.17 10.08
C HIS A 156 21.57 -24.85 10.59
N VAL A 157 21.08 -24.03 9.67
CA VAL A 157 20.59 -22.67 9.96
C VAL A 157 19.48 -22.61 11.02
N GLY A 158 18.72 -23.65 11.21
CA GLY A 158 17.67 -23.71 12.24
C GLY A 158 18.22 -23.83 13.67
N ARG A 159 19.49 -24.24 13.84
CA ARG A 159 20.14 -24.42 15.16
C ARG A 159 21.31 -23.48 15.40
N ALA A 160 22.01 -23.04 14.32
CA ALA A 160 23.22 -22.24 14.41
C ALA A 160 23.47 -21.53 13.07
N ARG A 161 24.64 -20.92 12.91
CA ARG A 161 25.05 -20.38 11.61
C ARG A 161 25.33 -21.53 10.62
N GLU A 162 25.06 -21.27 9.34
CA GLU A 162 25.44 -22.18 8.26
C GLU A 162 26.91 -22.54 8.35
N TYR A 163 27.22 -23.83 8.16
CA TYR A 163 28.59 -24.31 8.18
C TYR A 163 29.31 -23.86 6.91
N ARG A 164 30.50 -23.31 7.10
CA ARG A 164 31.42 -23.02 5.99
C ARG A 164 32.53 -24.06 5.97
N THR A 165 32.68 -24.70 4.84
CA THR A 165 33.78 -25.62 4.64
C THR A 165 35.15 -24.87 4.63
N ILE A 166 36.24 -25.61 4.67
CA ILE A 166 37.61 -25.05 4.72
C ILE A 166 37.86 -24.09 3.53
N ASP A 167 37.25 -24.34 2.38
CA ASP A 167 37.38 -23.48 1.19
C ASP A 167 36.30 -22.36 1.13
N GLY A 168 35.55 -22.17 2.20
CA GLY A 168 34.54 -21.11 2.29
C GLY A 168 33.19 -21.46 1.68
N THR A 169 32.98 -22.65 1.14
CA THR A 169 31.69 -23.06 0.56
C THR A 169 30.65 -23.19 1.67
N LEU A 170 29.50 -22.52 1.50
CA LEU A 170 28.36 -22.67 2.41
C LEU A 170 27.62 -23.96 2.10
N VAL A 171 27.21 -24.68 3.16
CA VAL A 171 26.46 -25.94 3.02
C VAL A 171 25.21 -25.91 3.92
N ASP A 172 24.16 -26.59 3.48
CA ASP A 172 22.86 -26.59 4.17
C ASP A 172 22.90 -27.30 5.51
N GLY A 173 23.66 -28.39 5.58
CA GLY A 173 23.84 -29.12 6.82
C GLY A 173 25.21 -29.74 6.92
N TYR A 174 25.67 -29.95 8.16
CA TYR A 174 26.98 -30.54 8.45
C TYR A 174 26.93 -31.36 9.73
N TYR A 175 27.56 -32.55 9.69
CA TYR A 175 27.81 -33.36 10.91
C TYR A 175 29.04 -34.22 10.72
N GLU A 176 29.59 -34.67 11.84
CA GLU A 176 30.71 -35.61 11.87
C GLU A 176 30.30 -36.90 12.58
N THR A 177 30.65 -38.02 12.00
CA THR A 177 30.53 -39.31 12.67
C THR A 177 31.90 -39.72 13.22
N PRO A 178 31.97 -40.08 14.50
CA PRO A 178 33.24 -40.55 15.06
C PRO A 178 33.64 -41.87 14.43
N ASP A 179 34.82 -41.88 13.87
CA ASP A 179 35.47 -43.13 13.42
C ASP A 179 36.73 -43.36 14.27
N THR A 180 37.21 -44.56 14.30
CA THR A 180 38.30 -44.99 15.19
C THR A 180 39.63 -44.27 14.94
N GLU A 181 39.87 -43.74 13.72
CA GLU A 181 41.13 -43.02 13.42
C GLU A 181 40.92 -41.59 12.89
N THR A 182 39.86 -41.33 12.09
CA THR A 182 39.58 -40.01 11.52
C THR A 182 38.07 -39.78 11.43
N PRO A 183 37.52 -38.68 11.96
CA PRO A 183 36.08 -38.41 11.89
C PRO A 183 35.67 -38.23 10.45
N GLN A 184 34.59 -38.90 10.03
CA GLN A 184 34.01 -38.73 8.71
C GLN A 184 33.12 -37.47 8.69
N ARG A 185 33.41 -36.58 7.73
CA ARG A 185 32.75 -35.28 7.58
C ARG A 185 31.64 -35.37 6.53
N HIS A 186 30.41 -35.18 6.98
CA HIS A 186 29.21 -35.25 6.13
C HIS A 186 28.67 -33.85 5.86
N VAL A 187 28.37 -33.61 4.58
CA VAL A 187 27.79 -32.35 4.10
C VAL A 187 26.44 -32.68 3.46
N LEU A 188 25.42 -31.92 3.83
CA LEU A 188 24.07 -32.04 3.23
C LEU A 188 23.80 -30.83 2.37
N GLN A 189 23.27 -31.08 1.16
CA GLN A 189 22.93 -30.04 0.16
C GLN A 189 21.51 -30.27 -0.34
N PHE A 190 20.64 -29.28 -0.18
CA PHE A 190 19.27 -29.29 -0.69
C PHE A 190 19.18 -28.44 -1.95
N HIS A 191 18.81 -29.06 -3.06
CA HIS A 191 18.77 -28.39 -4.36
C HIS A 191 17.34 -27.97 -4.71
N GLY A 192 17.01 -26.69 -4.51
CA GLY A 192 15.79 -26.07 -5.05
C GLY A 192 15.80 -26.16 -6.58
N CYS A 193 14.75 -26.75 -7.17
CA CYS A 193 14.76 -27.15 -8.56
C CYS A 193 15.08 -26.02 -9.55
N PHE A 194 14.52 -24.85 -9.32
CA PHE A 194 14.77 -23.66 -10.17
C PHE A 194 16.21 -23.14 -10.03
N TRP A 195 16.68 -23.01 -8.78
CA TRP A 195 17.97 -22.40 -8.47
C TRP A 195 19.17 -23.27 -8.83
N HIS A 196 18.96 -24.56 -8.85
CA HIS A 196 20.01 -25.56 -9.10
C HIS A 196 19.86 -26.27 -10.46
N GLY A 197 18.89 -25.83 -11.27
CA GLY A 197 18.74 -26.28 -12.65
C GLY A 197 18.28 -27.71 -12.81
N CYS A 198 17.32 -28.19 -12.01
CA CYS A 198 16.85 -29.58 -12.01
C CYS A 198 16.45 -30.07 -13.42
N PRO A 199 17.07 -31.15 -13.94
CA PRO A 199 16.72 -31.63 -15.27
C PRO A 199 15.34 -32.28 -15.36
N SER A 200 14.82 -32.81 -14.25
CA SER A 200 13.47 -33.38 -14.20
C SER A 200 12.37 -32.35 -14.24
N CYS A 201 12.58 -31.19 -13.58
CA CYS A 201 11.58 -30.12 -13.51
C CYS A 201 11.66 -29.17 -14.71
N PHE A 202 12.82 -29.04 -15.32
CA PHE A 202 13.07 -28.15 -16.46
C PHE A 202 13.74 -28.93 -17.58
N PRO A 203 12.96 -29.76 -18.32
CA PRO A 203 13.54 -30.61 -19.38
C PRO A 203 13.76 -29.90 -20.70
N MET A 204 13.16 -28.71 -20.92
CA MET A 204 13.19 -27.99 -22.21
C MET A 204 13.78 -26.59 -22.06
N ASN A 205 14.34 -26.05 -23.15
CA ASN A 205 14.82 -24.65 -23.25
C ASN A 205 15.83 -24.29 -22.15
N ARG A 206 16.63 -25.25 -21.72
CA ARG A 206 17.55 -25.11 -20.59
C ARG A 206 18.69 -24.13 -20.87
N ASP A 207 19.03 -23.95 -22.12
CA ASP A 207 20.11 -23.09 -22.64
C ASP A 207 19.67 -21.62 -22.80
N ARG A 208 18.39 -21.33 -22.66
CA ARG A 208 17.84 -19.94 -22.80
C ARG A 208 18.19 -19.08 -21.62
N PRO A 209 18.65 -17.83 -21.85
CA PRO A 209 18.86 -16.87 -20.76
C PRO A 209 17.59 -16.63 -19.93
N LEU A 210 17.74 -16.63 -18.61
CA LEU A 210 16.65 -16.38 -17.68
C LEU A 210 16.40 -14.87 -17.48
N SER A 211 17.34 -14.02 -17.93
CA SER A 211 17.23 -12.57 -17.80
C SER A 211 17.89 -11.88 -18.99
N THR A 212 17.35 -10.74 -19.38
CA THR A 212 17.95 -9.88 -20.41
C THR A 212 19.22 -9.17 -19.89
N SER A 213 19.33 -9.03 -18.57
CA SER A 213 20.48 -8.39 -17.93
C SER A 213 21.68 -9.33 -17.75
N ASP A 214 21.44 -10.65 -17.74
CA ASP A 214 22.50 -11.65 -17.64
C ASP A 214 22.20 -12.82 -18.59
N CYS A 215 22.75 -12.73 -19.79
CA CYS A 215 22.57 -13.75 -20.84
C CYS A 215 23.27 -15.07 -20.52
N LYS A 216 24.12 -15.12 -19.49
CA LYS A 216 24.84 -16.35 -19.09
C LYS A 216 24.08 -17.15 -18.03
N ASP A 217 23.09 -16.55 -17.36
CA ASP A 217 22.30 -17.27 -16.37
C ASP A 217 21.19 -18.06 -17.06
N THR A 218 21.42 -19.36 -17.21
CA THR A 218 20.50 -20.32 -17.84
C THR A 218 20.25 -21.49 -16.86
N ILE A 219 19.21 -22.29 -17.12
CA ILE A 219 18.93 -23.49 -16.33
C ILE A 219 20.13 -24.46 -16.42
N ASP A 220 20.77 -24.59 -17.59
CA ASP A 220 21.95 -25.45 -17.74
C ASP A 220 23.14 -24.90 -16.95
N SER A 221 23.41 -23.60 -17.01
CA SER A 221 24.54 -23.03 -16.27
C SER A 221 24.37 -23.20 -14.76
N ARG A 222 23.13 -23.14 -14.26
CA ARG A 222 22.81 -23.40 -12.84
C ARG A 222 23.07 -24.86 -12.48
N TYR A 223 22.66 -25.78 -13.35
CA TYR A 223 22.91 -27.23 -13.14
C TYR A 223 24.39 -27.55 -13.12
N GLU A 224 25.15 -27.04 -14.09
CA GLU A 224 26.61 -27.24 -14.16
C GLU A 224 27.31 -26.69 -12.91
N ARG A 225 26.88 -25.51 -12.44
CA ARG A 225 27.40 -24.89 -11.21
C ARG A 225 27.12 -25.76 -9.98
N THR A 226 25.93 -26.35 -9.91
CA THR A 226 25.53 -27.27 -8.83
C THR A 226 26.41 -28.51 -8.83
N LEU A 227 26.59 -29.13 -9.99
CA LEU A 227 27.47 -30.31 -10.13
C LEU A 227 28.94 -29.99 -9.76
N ALA A 228 29.42 -28.82 -10.18
CA ALA A 228 30.79 -28.39 -9.86
C ALA A 228 31.02 -28.23 -8.36
N ILE A 229 30.03 -27.69 -7.64
CA ILE A 229 30.10 -27.53 -6.17
C ILE A 229 30.13 -28.92 -5.51
N SER A 230 29.21 -29.80 -5.89
CA SER A 230 29.14 -31.15 -5.32
C SER A 230 30.42 -31.94 -5.58
N TRP A 231 30.96 -31.83 -6.82
CA TRP A 231 32.21 -32.44 -7.18
C TRP A 231 33.38 -31.92 -6.32
N ARG A 232 33.49 -30.61 -6.14
CA ARG A 232 34.52 -29.97 -5.33
C ARG A 232 34.49 -30.46 -3.88
N LEU A 233 33.30 -30.54 -3.29
CA LEU A 233 33.10 -31.05 -1.92
C LEU A 233 33.60 -32.48 -1.79
N ARG A 234 33.27 -33.35 -2.76
CA ARG A 234 33.73 -34.75 -2.78
C ARG A 234 35.27 -34.84 -2.91
N GLN A 235 35.89 -33.99 -3.71
CA GLN A 235 37.35 -33.93 -3.85
C GLN A 235 38.04 -33.53 -2.50
N ARG A 236 37.35 -32.80 -1.66
CA ARG A 236 37.82 -32.39 -0.33
C ARG A 236 37.49 -33.42 0.76
N LYS A 237 37.13 -34.65 0.34
CA LYS A 237 36.84 -35.78 1.21
C LYS A 237 35.64 -35.56 2.13
N TYR A 238 34.65 -34.77 1.67
CA TYR A 238 33.34 -34.70 2.33
C TYR A 238 32.43 -35.77 1.74
N PHE A 239 31.66 -36.43 2.60
CA PHE A 239 30.54 -37.30 2.18
C PHE A 239 29.36 -36.40 1.87
N VAL A 240 29.02 -36.22 0.58
CA VAL A 240 27.99 -35.28 0.13
C VAL A 240 26.65 -36.00 -0.04
N ILE A 241 25.70 -35.63 0.81
CA ILE A 241 24.30 -36.12 0.78
C ILE A 241 23.47 -35.06 0.10
N GLU A 242 22.82 -35.39 -1.00
CA GLU A 242 22.08 -34.45 -1.84
C GLU A 242 20.60 -34.78 -1.88
N LYS A 243 19.74 -33.73 -1.94
CA LYS A 243 18.30 -33.89 -2.09
C LYS A 243 17.73 -32.83 -3.00
N TRP A 244 17.05 -33.25 -4.05
CA TRP A 244 16.33 -32.35 -4.94
C TRP A 244 14.94 -32.04 -4.36
N GLU A 245 14.48 -30.81 -4.52
CA GLU A 245 13.18 -30.33 -4.05
C GLU A 245 12.03 -31.23 -4.55
N CYS A 246 11.98 -31.53 -5.83
CA CYS A 246 10.92 -32.39 -6.39
C CYS A 246 10.93 -33.81 -5.83
N SER A 247 12.12 -34.35 -5.50
CA SER A 247 12.25 -35.64 -4.83
C SER A 247 11.74 -35.56 -3.39
N PHE A 248 12.06 -34.47 -2.68
CA PHE A 248 11.57 -34.24 -1.33
C PHE A 248 10.04 -34.10 -1.31
N ASP A 249 9.47 -33.37 -2.27
CA ASP A 249 8.01 -33.19 -2.42
C ASP A 249 7.30 -34.54 -2.67
N ARG A 250 7.97 -35.46 -3.36
CA ARG A 250 7.47 -36.82 -3.54
C ARG A 250 7.49 -37.58 -2.21
N ASP A 251 8.62 -37.54 -1.49
CA ASP A 251 8.74 -38.19 -0.18
C ASP A 251 7.65 -37.68 0.78
N MET A 252 7.41 -36.36 0.81
CA MET A 252 6.37 -35.74 1.65
C MET A 252 4.95 -36.22 1.30
N ARG A 253 4.69 -36.51 0.03
CA ARG A 253 3.39 -37.08 -0.39
C ARG A 253 3.25 -38.54 0.00
N ASP A 254 4.32 -39.31 -0.16
CA ASP A 254 4.26 -40.75 -0.05
C ASP A 254 4.48 -41.26 1.38
N ASN A 255 5.18 -40.51 2.23
CA ASN A 255 5.50 -40.88 3.60
C ASN A 255 4.65 -40.08 4.61
N ARG A 256 3.63 -40.73 5.15
CA ARG A 256 2.71 -40.16 6.15
C ARG A 256 3.43 -39.79 7.45
N GLU A 257 4.32 -40.67 7.92
CA GLU A 257 5.06 -40.46 9.18
C GLU A 257 5.95 -39.20 9.09
N MET A 258 6.65 -39.04 7.96
CA MET A 258 7.48 -37.88 7.68
C MET A 258 6.65 -36.59 7.71
N ARG A 259 5.48 -36.63 7.05
CA ARG A 259 4.56 -35.48 6.99
C ARG A 259 4.07 -35.09 8.40
N GLU A 260 3.54 -36.06 9.16
CA GLU A 260 3.03 -35.83 10.52
C GLU A 260 4.12 -35.30 11.46
N TYR A 261 5.31 -35.85 11.38
CA TYR A 261 6.45 -35.41 12.19
C TYR A 261 6.82 -33.96 11.87
N LEU A 262 6.94 -33.62 10.58
CA LEU A 262 7.40 -32.29 10.15
C LEU A 262 6.33 -31.21 10.36
N GLU A 263 5.04 -31.53 10.17
CA GLU A 263 3.94 -30.59 10.39
C GLU A 263 3.84 -30.17 11.86
N ASN A 264 4.14 -31.08 12.78
CA ASN A 264 4.08 -30.84 14.21
C ASN A 264 5.42 -30.44 14.84
N HIS A 265 6.48 -30.29 14.03
CA HIS A 265 7.81 -30.00 14.55
C HIS A 265 7.93 -28.50 14.94
N PRO A 266 8.37 -28.17 16.17
CA PRO A 266 8.41 -26.78 16.66
C PRO A 266 9.18 -25.80 15.78
N MET A 267 10.23 -26.24 15.10
CA MET A 267 11.01 -25.39 14.17
C MET A 267 10.28 -25.12 12.86
N VAL A 268 9.33 -25.96 12.47
CA VAL A 268 8.55 -25.82 11.24
C VAL A 268 7.23 -25.10 11.53
N GLU A 269 6.64 -25.33 12.71
CA GLU A 269 5.38 -24.74 13.16
C GLU A 269 5.42 -23.21 13.18
N ARG A 270 6.59 -22.62 13.44
CA ARG A 270 6.77 -21.17 13.54
C ARG A 270 7.37 -20.59 12.26
N PRO A 271 6.57 -20.28 11.25
CA PRO A 271 7.09 -19.68 10.02
C PRO A 271 7.79 -18.34 10.31
N PRO A 272 8.83 -18.00 9.54
CA PRO A 272 9.51 -16.71 9.73
C PRO A 272 8.57 -15.53 9.52
N LEU A 273 8.90 -14.42 10.17
CA LEU A 273 8.15 -13.17 10.03
C LEU A 273 8.17 -12.72 8.56
N ASP A 274 6.98 -12.57 7.97
CA ASP A 274 6.83 -11.92 6.66
C ASP A 274 6.60 -10.42 6.90
N PRO A 275 7.47 -9.56 6.36
CA PRO A 275 7.31 -8.13 6.61
C PRO A 275 6.00 -7.55 6.06
N ARG A 276 5.36 -8.21 5.10
CA ARG A 276 4.08 -7.76 4.54
C ARG A 276 2.90 -7.97 5.50
N ASP A 277 3.02 -8.88 6.46
CA ASP A 277 1.95 -9.14 7.43
C ASP A 277 1.64 -7.93 8.31
N ALA A 278 2.63 -7.05 8.56
CA ALA A 278 2.44 -5.81 9.32
C ALA A 278 1.94 -4.63 8.45
N PHE A 279 1.83 -4.80 7.14
CA PHE A 279 1.40 -3.73 6.25
C PHE A 279 -0.13 -3.75 6.12
N PHE A 280 -0.81 -3.01 6.98
CA PHE A 280 -2.27 -2.83 6.97
C PHE A 280 -2.62 -1.49 6.29
N GLY A 281 -3.84 -1.37 5.79
CA GLY A 281 -4.38 -0.14 5.22
C GLY A 281 -4.77 0.90 6.27
N GLY A 282 -5.38 1.99 5.83
CA GLY A 282 -5.93 3.03 6.69
C GLY A 282 -7.08 2.49 7.54
N ARG A 283 -7.33 3.16 8.65
CA ARG A 283 -8.41 2.80 9.59
C ARG A 283 -9.72 3.39 9.09
N THR A 284 -10.72 2.53 8.85
CA THR A 284 -12.10 2.95 8.50
C THR A 284 -13.07 2.28 9.44
N GLY A 285 -14.13 2.99 9.82
CA GLY A 285 -15.13 2.42 10.71
C GLY A 285 -16.46 3.14 10.66
N ASN A 286 -17.52 2.37 10.70
CA ASN A 286 -18.89 2.82 10.75
C ASN A 286 -19.44 2.47 12.14
N ILE A 287 -19.66 3.49 12.98
CA ILE A 287 -20.10 3.28 14.37
C ILE A 287 -21.62 3.25 14.44
N VAL A 288 -22.29 4.16 13.69
CA VAL A 288 -23.75 4.23 13.64
C VAL A 288 -24.24 4.18 12.20
N THR A 289 -25.43 3.62 12.00
CA THR A 289 -26.07 3.58 10.67
C THR A 289 -26.92 4.83 10.42
N ARG A 290 -27.43 5.47 11.48
CA ARG A 290 -28.24 6.70 11.36
C ARG A 290 -28.10 7.54 12.62
N TYR A 291 -27.99 8.87 12.45
CA TYR A 291 -27.99 9.83 13.54
C TYR A 291 -28.63 11.14 13.07
N GLU A 292 -29.50 11.70 13.89
CA GLU A 292 -30.12 13.03 13.67
C GLU A 292 -29.87 13.87 14.94
N VAL A 293 -29.46 15.12 14.75
CA VAL A 293 -29.16 16.01 15.87
C VAL A 293 -30.41 16.32 16.70
N THR A 294 -30.23 16.47 18.00
CA THR A 294 -31.30 16.84 18.93
C THR A 294 -30.84 18.05 19.76
N GLY A 295 -31.76 18.96 20.01
CA GLY A 295 -31.49 20.15 20.86
C GLY A 295 -30.37 21.01 20.31
N MET A 296 -29.27 21.14 21.06
CA MET A 296 -28.11 21.98 20.71
C MET A 296 -27.01 21.22 19.99
N GLU A 297 -27.21 19.95 19.69
CA GLU A 297 -26.22 19.12 19.02
C GLU A 297 -25.93 19.57 17.60
N LYS A 298 -24.70 19.38 17.17
CA LYS A 298 -24.23 19.59 15.80
C LYS A 298 -23.30 18.46 15.42
N ILE A 299 -23.48 17.86 14.26
CA ILE A 299 -22.52 16.89 13.75
C ILE A 299 -21.45 17.66 12.98
N ARG A 300 -20.17 17.39 13.30
CA ARG A 300 -19.00 18.00 12.66
C ARG A 300 -18.30 16.98 11.79
N TYR A 301 -17.69 17.43 10.71
CA TYR A 301 -16.90 16.60 9.81
C TYR A 301 -15.53 17.26 9.63
N VAL A 302 -14.49 16.59 10.12
CA VAL A 302 -13.11 17.09 10.06
C VAL A 302 -12.19 16.08 9.40
N ASP A 303 -11.13 16.59 8.76
CA ASP A 303 -10.16 15.79 7.99
C ASP A 303 -8.75 16.27 8.30
N VAL A 304 -7.80 15.36 8.45
CA VAL A 304 -6.38 15.72 8.71
C VAL A 304 -5.71 16.19 7.42
N SER A 305 -5.32 17.45 7.39
CA SER A 305 -4.65 18.06 6.22
C SER A 305 -3.39 17.28 5.83
N SER A 306 -3.45 16.54 4.73
CA SER A 306 -2.33 15.78 4.19
C SER A 306 -1.70 14.82 5.22
N LEU A 307 -2.50 13.94 5.81
CA LEU A 307 -2.08 13.00 6.87
C LEU A 307 -0.80 12.23 6.52
N TYR A 308 -0.75 11.57 5.36
CA TYR A 308 0.42 10.77 4.99
C TYR A 308 1.69 11.63 4.78
N PRO A 309 1.63 12.78 4.10
CA PRO A 309 2.78 13.71 4.07
C PRO A 309 3.24 14.17 5.45
N ASN A 310 2.29 14.44 6.36
CA ASN A 310 2.63 14.82 7.74
C ASN A 310 3.44 13.72 8.43
N VAL A 311 2.93 12.49 8.41
CA VAL A 311 3.58 11.29 8.96
C VAL A 311 4.99 11.12 8.35
N LEU A 312 5.10 11.23 7.02
CA LEU A 312 6.39 11.07 6.33
C LEU A 312 7.41 12.14 6.75
N LYS A 313 6.94 13.38 7.01
CA LYS A 313 7.81 14.49 7.41
C LYS A 313 8.29 14.34 8.85
N THR A 314 7.37 14.03 9.77
CA THR A 314 7.58 14.25 11.21
C THR A 314 7.86 12.99 12.03
N ASP A 315 7.50 11.80 11.54
CA ASP A 315 7.59 10.58 12.33
C ASP A 315 8.90 9.82 12.10
N ALA A 316 9.17 8.85 12.98
CA ALA A 316 10.38 8.03 12.94
C ALA A 316 10.23 6.88 11.92
N PHE A 317 11.26 6.64 11.12
CA PHE A 317 11.27 5.58 10.10
C PHE A 317 12.49 4.67 10.22
N PRO A 318 12.30 3.34 10.02
CA PRO A 318 13.40 2.38 10.05
C PRO A 318 14.36 2.59 8.88
N ILE A 319 15.66 2.47 9.16
CA ILE A 319 16.75 2.60 8.19
C ILE A 319 17.71 1.42 8.31
N GLY A 320 18.38 1.08 7.21
CA GLY A 320 19.35 -0.01 7.16
C GLY A 320 18.71 -1.40 7.27
N HIS A 321 19.55 -2.38 7.51
CA HIS A 321 19.11 -3.77 7.77
C HIS A 321 18.80 -3.95 9.25
N PRO A 322 17.84 -4.81 9.60
CA PRO A 322 17.54 -5.06 11.00
C PRO A 322 18.49 -6.09 11.63
N ASP A 323 18.63 -6.01 12.94
CA ASP A 323 19.06 -7.14 13.76
C ASP A 323 17.82 -8.02 14.04
N ILE A 324 17.99 -9.34 13.92
CA ILE A 324 16.86 -10.28 14.01
C ILE A 324 17.02 -11.14 15.26
N TYR A 325 15.97 -11.17 16.08
CA TYR A 325 15.90 -11.94 17.32
C TYR A 325 14.77 -12.96 17.19
N VAL A 326 15.04 -14.20 17.62
CA VAL A 326 14.08 -15.31 17.50
C VAL A 326 13.97 -16.06 18.83
N GLY A 327 12.74 -16.37 19.23
CA GLY A 327 12.49 -17.19 20.43
C GLY A 327 13.01 -16.53 21.71
N GLU A 328 13.89 -17.19 22.44
CA GLU A 328 14.43 -16.70 23.72
C GLU A 328 15.24 -15.41 23.60
N GLU A 329 15.84 -15.15 22.44
CA GLU A 329 16.60 -13.91 22.21
C GLU A 329 15.70 -12.67 22.29
N CYS A 330 14.43 -12.81 21.94
CA CYS A 330 13.46 -11.72 22.06
C CYS A 330 13.33 -11.26 23.53
N SER A 331 13.40 -12.19 24.47
CA SER A 331 13.30 -11.91 25.91
C SER A 331 14.49 -11.10 26.43
N ALA A 332 15.67 -11.25 25.85
CA ALA A 332 16.85 -10.46 26.20
C ALA A 332 16.66 -8.98 25.79
N LEU A 333 15.92 -8.74 24.72
CA LEU A 333 15.72 -7.41 24.17
C LEU A 333 14.57 -6.63 24.85
N ILE A 334 13.42 -7.28 25.05
CA ILE A 334 12.18 -6.61 25.50
C ILE A 334 11.61 -7.16 26.82
N GLY A 335 12.32 -8.08 27.49
CA GLY A 335 11.82 -8.72 28.71
C GLY A 335 10.95 -9.95 28.42
N ARG A 336 10.35 -10.50 29.46
CA ARG A 336 9.54 -11.74 29.41
C ARG A 336 8.08 -11.46 29.73
N ALA A 337 7.21 -12.36 29.26
CA ALA A 337 5.78 -12.31 29.59
C ALA A 337 5.58 -12.34 31.11
N PRO A 338 4.62 -11.60 31.68
CA PRO A 338 3.68 -10.72 30.98
C PRO A 338 4.19 -9.27 30.79
N ASN A 339 5.40 -8.96 31.20
CA ASN A 339 5.93 -7.60 31.35
C ASN A 339 6.87 -7.20 30.19
N TYR A 340 6.49 -7.49 28.97
CA TYR A 340 7.26 -7.04 27.79
C TYR A 340 7.31 -5.51 27.72
N ASN A 341 8.51 -4.96 27.53
CA ASN A 341 8.72 -3.52 27.45
C ASN A 341 9.04 -3.09 26.00
N PHE A 342 8.11 -2.42 25.37
CA PHE A 342 8.29 -1.85 24.02
C PHE A 342 8.66 -0.37 24.03
N ASN A 343 8.79 0.25 25.22
CA ASN A 343 9.00 1.69 25.35
C ASN A 343 10.46 2.11 25.14
N THR A 344 11.39 1.22 25.45
CA THR A 344 12.82 1.53 25.43
C THR A 344 13.46 1.45 24.06
N ILE A 345 12.79 0.84 23.09
CA ILE A 345 13.40 0.56 21.79
C ILE A 345 12.43 0.95 20.65
N GLU A 346 12.89 1.81 19.77
CA GLU A 346 12.18 2.16 18.55
C GLU A 346 12.60 1.25 17.39
N GLY A 347 11.88 1.33 16.29
CA GLY A 347 12.23 0.60 15.07
C GLY A 347 11.97 -0.90 15.12
N LEU A 348 11.11 -1.38 16.04
CA LEU A 348 10.81 -2.79 16.12
C LEU A 348 9.65 -3.19 15.21
N LYS A 349 9.79 -4.35 14.60
CA LYS A 349 8.71 -5.09 13.95
C LYS A 349 8.59 -6.42 14.67
N VAL A 350 7.41 -6.72 15.22
CA VAL A 350 7.25 -7.80 16.21
C VAL A 350 6.16 -8.77 15.75
N ARG A 351 6.52 -10.06 15.68
CA ARG A 351 5.55 -11.14 15.52
C ARG A 351 5.24 -11.69 16.92
N CYS A 352 3.97 -11.56 17.31
CA CYS A 352 3.56 -11.86 18.68
C CYS A 352 2.12 -12.32 18.77
N LYS A 353 1.75 -12.79 19.97
CA LYS A 353 0.37 -13.05 20.37
C LYS A 353 -0.06 -11.96 21.32
N VAL A 354 -1.27 -11.45 21.14
CA VAL A 354 -1.80 -10.31 21.89
C VAL A 354 -3.23 -10.59 22.32
N LEU A 355 -3.49 -10.46 23.63
CA LEU A 355 -4.82 -10.56 24.21
C LEU A 355 -5.36 -9.16 24.44
N PRO A 356 -6.43 -8.74 23.73
CA PRO A 356 -7.01 -7.41 23.94
C PRO A 356 -7.83 -7.33 25.23
N PRO A 357 -8.08 -6.10 25.75
CA PRO A 357 -8.98 -5.90 26.88
C PRO A 357 -10.41 -6.34 26.54
N ARG A 358 -11.28 -6.40 27.53
CA ARG A 358 -12.68 -6.78 27.35
C ARG A 358 -13.53 -5.65 26.80
N ASP A 359 -13.25 -4.44 27.25
CA ASP A 359 -14.05 -3.26 26.95
C ASP A 359 -13.12 -2.11 26.51
N LEU A 360 -13.14 -1.80 25.22
CA LEU A 360 -12.44 -0.67 24.64
C LEU A 360 -13.22 -0.22 23.41
N PHE A 361 -13.81 0.98 23.48
CA PHE A 361 -14.70 1.46 22.43
C PHE A 361 -14.01 1.55 21.07
N HIS A 362 -12.77 2.04 21.05
CA HIS A 362 -11.95 2.08 19.83
C HIS A 362 -10.76 1.14 19.97
N PRO A 363 -10.85 -0.12 19.49
CA PRO A 363 -9.71 -1.05 19.55
C PRO A 363 -8.50 -0.52 18.76
N VAL A 364 -7.27 -0.84 19.21
CA VAL A 364 -6.05 -0.26 18.63
C VAL A 364 -5.57 -1.05 17.41
N LEU A 365 -5.34 -2.35 17.58
CA LEU A 365 -4.60 -3.16 16.60
C LEU A 365 -5.45 -3.60 15.41
N PRO A 366 -4.94 -3.43 14.19
CA PRO A 366 -5.57 -4.00 13.00
C PRO A 366 -5.42 -5.52 12.92
N TYR A 367 -6.42 -6.20 12.40
CA TYR A 367 -6.41 -7.64 12.15
C TYR A 367 -7.11 -7.96 10.82
N ARG A 368 -6.58 -8.94 10.07
CA ARG A 368 -7.19 -9.39 8.82
C ARG A 368 -7.95 -10.70 9.05
N ALA A 369 -9.23 -10.69 8.73
CA ALA A 369 -10.06 -11.89 8.73
C ALA A 369 -10.95 -11.88 7.49
N GLN A 370 -11.01 -13.00 6.77
CA GLN A 370 -11.83 -13.19 5.57
C GLN A 370 -11.66 -12.06 4.54
N GLY A 371 -10.43 -11.60 4.33
CA GLY A 371 -10.12 -10.53 3.36
C GLY A 371 -10.45 -9.11 3.83
N LYS A 372 -11.03 -8.95 5.02
CA LYS A 372 -11.40 -7.65 5.58
C LYS A 372 -10.37 -7.19 6.61
N LEU A 373 -10.19 -5.88 6.72
CA LEU A 373 -9.40 -5.23 7.78
C LEU A 373 -10.35 -4.83 8.90
N LEU A 374 -10.14 -5.39 10.07
CA LEU A 374 -11.00 -5.18 11.24
C LEU A 374 -10.18 -4.63 12.43
N PHE A 375 -10.86 -3.95 13.34
CA PHE A 375 -10.35 -3.48 14.62
C PHE A 375 -11.29 -4.03 15.69
N ALA A 376 -10.86 -5.07 16.41
CA ALA A 376 -11.76 -5.82 17.28
C ALA A 376 -11.05 -6.34 18.54
N LEU A 377 -11.84 -6.89 19.46
CA LEU A 377 -11.38 -7.34 20.78
C LEU A 377 -11.48 -8.87 20.95
N CYS A 378 -11.78 -9.61 19.87
CA CYS A 378 -11.91 -11.07 19.92
C CYS A 378 -11.61 -11.69 18.55
N ARG A 379 -10.60 -12.59 18.49
CA ARG A 379 -10.21 -13.30 17.28
C ARG A 379 -11.36 -14.15 16.72
N SER A 380 -11.99 -14.98 17.58
CA SER A 380 -13.06 -15.88 17.13
C SER A 380 -14.26 -15.13 16.54
N CYS A 381 -14.64 -13.99 17.14
CA CYS A 381 -15.70 -13.14 16.57
C CYS A 381 -15.28 -12.56 15.22
N CYS A 382 -14.02 -12.18 15.04
CA CYS A 382 -13.50 -11.69 13.75
C CYS A 382 -13.56 -12.77 12.67
N GLU A 383 -13.13 -13.98 13.01
CA GLU A 383 -13.06 -15.09 12.05
C GLU A 383 -14.42 -15.55 11.58
N THR A 384 -15.43 -15.44 12.45
CA THR A 384 -16.82 -15.77 12.11
C THR A 384 -17.64 -14.56 11.62
N LEU A 385 -17.05 -13.34 11.64
CA LEU A 385 -17.73 -12.07 11.35
C LEU A 385 -19.02 -11.89 12.19
N SER A 386 -18.97 -12.30 13.46
CA SER A 386 -20.10 -12.28 14.39
C SER A 386 -20.61 -10.84 14.59
N GLN A 387 -21.92 -10.66 14.49
CA GLN A 387 -22.60 -9.40 14.78
C GLN A 387 -23.22 -9.38 16.19
N SER A 388 -23.12 -10.51 16.91
CA SER A 388 -23.63 -10.63 18.27
C SER A 388 -22.58 -10.21 19.30
N ALA A 389 -23.04 -9.89 20.51
CA ALA A 389 -22.16 -9.61 21.64
C ALA A 389 -21.23 -10.81 21.90
N CYS A 390 -19.96 -10.51 22.17
CA CYS A 390 -18.93 -11.54 22.36
C CYS A 390 -19.16 -12.33 23.66
N THR A 391 -19.31 -13.64 23.55
CA THR A 391 -19.48 -14.57 24.69
C THR A 391 -18.19 -15.36 25.02
N HIS A 392 -17.12 -15.17 24.24
CA HIS A 392 -15.87 -15.90 24.42
C HIS A 392 -15.14 -15.46 25.70
N ASN A 393 -14.95 -16.37 26.66
CA ASN A 393 -14.28 -16.10 27.93
C ASN A 393 -12.85 -16.62 27.97
N ASN A 394 -12.53 -17.61 27.13
CA ASN A 394 -11.20 -18.19 27.07
C ASN A 394 -10.21 -17.23 26.35
N ALA A 395 -9.07 -16.95 26.97
CA ALA A 395 -8.02 -16.11 26.40
C ALA A 395 -7.56 -16.62 25.02
N LYS A 396 -7.43 -17.95 24.84
CA LYS A 396 -7.01 -18.57 23.57
C LYS A 396 -8.00 -18.30 22.40
N GLU A 397 -9.26 -18.12 22.69
CA GLU A 397 -10.29 -17.80 21.67
C GLU A 397 -10.24 -16.34 21.27
N ARG A 398 -9.86 -15.46 22.22
CA ARG A 398 -9.84 -14.01 22.01
C ARG A 398 -8.50 -13.51 21.48
N GLU A 399 -7.41 -14.21 21.79
CA GLU A 399 -6.02 -13.83 21.49
C GLU A 399 -5.76 -13.77 19.97
N PHE A 400 -5.18 -12.68 19.52
CA PHE A 400 -4.73 -12.52 18.14
C PHE A 400 -3.25 -12.90 18.00
N GLU A 401 -2.91 -13.58 16.92
CA GLU A 401 -1.52 -13.76 16.49
C GLU A 401 -1.29 -12.94 15.22
N GLY A 402 -0.25 -12.14 15.18
CA GLY A 402 0.05 -11.29 14.04
C GLY A 402 1.42 -10.65 14.10
N THR A 403 1.66 -9.77 13.13
CA THR A 403 2.87 -8.96 13.07
C THR A 403 2.46 -7.48 13.09
N TRP A 404 3.03 -6.74 14.01
CA TRP A 404 2.75 -5.30 14.16
C TRP A 404 4.07 -4.53 14.32
N VAL A 405 4.02 -3.23 14.09
CA VAL A 405 5.15 -2.33 14.37
C VAL A 405 5.08 -1.85 15.83
N SER A 406 6.25 -1.52 16.41
CA SER A 406 6.36 -1.21 17.84
C SER A 406 5.48 -0.04 18.29
N CYS A 407 5.30 1.00 17.46
CA CYS A 407 4.47 2.14 17.84
C CYS A 407 3.01 1.74 18.08
N GLU A 408 2.45 0.82 17.27
CA GLU A 408 1.09 0.29 17.48
C GLU A 408 1.03 -0.60 18.72
N LEU A 409 2.05 -1.44 18.95
CA LEU A 409 2.09 -2.29 20.14
C LEU A 409 2.22 -1.48 21.42
N ARG A 410 3.03 -0.40 21.43
CA ARG A 410 3.10 0.53 22.57
C ARG A 410 1.72 1.11 22.89
N LYS A 411 1.03 1.62 21.87
CA LYS A 411 -0.32 2.18 22.06
C LYS A 411 -1.32 1.11 22.52
N ALA A 412 -1.19 -0.11 22.02
CA ALA A 412 -2.05 -1.21 22.45
C ALA A 412 -1.82 -1.54 23.93
N VAL A 413 -0.55 -1.68 24.36
CA VAL A 413 -0.21 -1.94 25.77
C VAL A 413 -0.70 -0.81 26.68
N GLU A 414 -0.59 0.47 26.24
CA GLU A 414 -1.16 1.63 26.92
C GLU A 414 -2.68 1.50 27.10
N LYS A 415 -3.35 0.77 26.21
CA LYS A 415 -4.80 0.52 26.21
C LYS A 415 -5.15 -0.89 26.75
N ASP A 416 -4.34 -1.41 27.68
CA ASP A 416 -4.55 -2.65 28.41
C ASP A 416 -4.56 -3.93 27.54
N TYR A 417 -3.91 -3.90 26.37
CA TYR A 417 -3.61 -5.14 25.66
C TYR A 417 -2.43 -5.84 26.35
N HIS A 418 -2.53 -7.16 26.46
CA HIS A 418 -1.46 -8.00 27.02
C HIS A 418 -0.77 -8.77 25.91
N VAL A 419 0.51 -8.54 25.70
CA VAL A 419 1.33 -9.37 24.81
C VAL A 419 1.65 -10.66 25.57
N THR A 420 1.16 -11.79 25.07
CA THR A 420 1.25 -13.08 25.75
C THR A 420 2.46 -13.90 25.32
N ALA A 421 2.93 -13.70 24.08
CA ALA A 421 4.11 -14.37 23.55
C ALA A 421 4.72 -13.54 22.43
N VAL A 422 6.04 -13.58 22.31
CA VAL A 422 6.78 -12.98 21.20
C VAL A 422 7.63 -14.05 20.54
N SER A 423 7.55 -14.20 19.23
CA SER A 423 8.24 -15.25 18.50
C SER A 423 9.40 -14.74 17.64
N GLU A 424 9.33 -13.51 17.14
CA GLU A 424 10.38 -12.94 16.30
C GLU A 424 10.32 -11.40 16.34
N ILE A 425 11.51 -10.77 16.41
CA ILE A 425 11.66 -9.31 16.38
C ILE A 425 12.69 -8.94 15.32
N TRP A 426 12.36 -7.95 14.49
CA TRP A 426 13.31 -7.25 13.63
C TRP A 426 13.52 -5.87 14.22
N GLN A 427 14.74 -5.58 14.67
CA GLN A 427 15.12 -4.29 15.26
C GLN A 427 15.90 -3.46 14.24
N TYR A 428 15.40 -2.29 13.94
CA TYR A 428 16.01 -1.34 13.00
C TYR A 428 16.58 -0.13 13.75
N LYS A 429 17.62 0.46 13.21
CA LYS A 429 17.96 1.86 13.50
C LYS A 429 16.86 2.74 12.92
N VAL A 430 16.64 3.90 13.51
CA VAL A 430 15.59 4.82 13.04
C VAL A 430 16.19 6.17 12.64
N SER A 431 15.62 6.76 11.59
CA SER A 431 15.78 8.16 11.25
C SER A 431 14.61 8.92 11.86
N GLN A 432 14.89 9.95 12.63
CA GLN A 432 13.87 10.72 13.36
C GLN A 432 13.97 12.21 13.03
N PHE A 433 12.82 12.84 12.90
CA PHE A 433 12.71 14.28 12.72
C PHE A 433 12.80 14.98 14.08
N ASP A 434 13.61 16.02 14.16
CA ASP A 434 13.71 16.84 15.37
C ASP A 434 12.75 18.03 15.24
N HIS A 435 11.69 18.01 16.04
CA HIS A 435 10.67 19.06 16.04
C HIS A 435 11.19 20.42 16.52
N THR A 436 12.29 20.44 17.28
CA THR A 436 12.90 21.68 17.79
C THR A 436 13.73 22.38 16.71
N THR A 437 14.63 21.63 16.09
CA THR A 437 15.52 22.16 15.03
C THR A 437 14.88 22.09 13.65
N ARG A 438 13.81 21.32 13.48
CA ARG A 438 13.09 21.04 12.22
C ARG A 438 14.00 20.39 11.17
N GLN A 439 14.90 19.55 11.63
CA GLN A 439 15.89 18.85 10.79
C GLN A 439 15.80 17.34 11.01
N GLY A 440 16.45 16.61 10.10
CA GLY A 440 16.45 15.15 10.13
C GLY A 440 15.18 14.58 9.52
N GLY A 441 14.90 13.32 9.87
CA GLY A 441 13.78 12.57 9.27
C GLY A 441 14.13 12.03 7.87
N LEU A 442 13.59 10.88 7.55
CA LEU A 442 13.94 10.19 6.29
C LEU A 442 13.38 10.90 5.06
N PHE A 443 12.21 11.54 5.18
CA PHE A 443 11.46 12.09 4.04
C PHE A 443 11.24 13.60 4.13
N ALA A 444 11.69 14.26 5.18
CA ALA A 444 11.33 15.67 5.46
C ALA A 444 11.72 16.62 4.32
N GLU A 445 12.92 16.48 3.75
CA GLU A 445 13.39 17.34 2.65
C GLU A 445 12.54 17.19 1.39
N TYR A 446 12.18 15.94 1.05
CA TYR A 446 11.28 15.65 -0.09
C TYR A 446 9.89 16.27 0.15
N ILE A 447 9.33 16.07 1.34
CA ILE A 447 8.00 16.61 1.70
C ILE A 447 8.04 18.14 1.67
N ASN A 448 9.06 18.76 2.26
CA ASN A 448 9.21 20.22 2.29
C ASN A 448 9.26 20.82 0.88
N THR A 449 9.95 20.19 -0.05
CA THR A 449 10.07 20.63 -1.44
C THR A 449 8.70 20.71 -2.13
N PHE A 450 7.89 19.67 -2.00
CA PHE A 450 6.56 19.64 -2.64
C PHE A 450 5.49 20.38 -1.83
N LEU A 451 5.67 20.52 -0.53
CA LEU A 451 4.79 21.34 0.31
C LEU A 451 4.99 22.83 0.02
N GLN A 452 6.25 23.27 -0.16
CA GLN A 452 6.57 24.61 -0.64
C GLN A 452 5.84 24.90 -1.96
N LEU A 453 6.00 24.01 -2.93
CA LEU A 453 5.36 24.14 -4.25
C LEU A 453 3.83 24.21 -4.15
N LYS A 454 3.24 23.35 -3.32
CA LYS A 454 1.78 23.32 -3.07
C LYS A 454 1.32 24.65 -2.49
N GLN A 455 2.06 25.18 -1.51
CA GLN A 455 1.67 26.41 -0.80
C GLN A 455 1.82 27.63 -1.69
N GLU A 456 2.94 27.76 -2.38
CA GLU A 456 3.16 28.84 -3.34
C GLU A 456 2.06 28.86 -4.44
N ALA A 457 1.70 27.67 -4.95
CA ALA A 457 0.65 27.52 -5.97
C ALA A 457 -0.78 27.71 -5.43
N SER A 458 -0.97 27.77 -4.11
CA SER A 458 -2.28 28.04 -3.49
C SER A 458 -2.63 29.55 -3.58
N GLY A 459 -1.61 30.40 -3.70
CA GLY A 459 -1.77 31.86 -3.67
C GLY A 459 -1.87 32.39 -2.26
N TRP A 460 -2.06 33.66 -2.12
CA TRP A 460 -2.16 34.35 -0.83
C TRP A 460 -3.47 33.96 -0.12
N PRO A 461 -3.45 33.73 1.18
CA PRO A 461 -4.68 33.54 1.96
C PRO A 461 -5.62 34.76 1.88
N SER A 462 -6.91 34.53 2.08
CA SER A 462 -7.93 35.58 2.02
C SER A 462 -7.69 36.74 3.00
N GLU A 463 -7.02 36.43 4.12
CA GLU A 463 -6.67 37.44 5.15
C GLU A 463 -5.57 38.38 4.69
N CYS A 464 -4.83 38.01 3.63
CA CYS A 464 -3.80 38.88 3.04
C CYS A 464 -4.42 39.66 1.88
N GLY A 465 -4.83 40.88 2.13
CA GLY A 465 -5.38 41.75 1.06
C GLY A 465 -4.39 41.96 -0.06
N GLU A 466 -4.90 42.25 -1.27
CA GLU A 466 -4.06 42.38 -2.47
C GLU A 466 -2.87 43.32 -2.26
N ASN A 467 -3.09 44.43 -1.55
CA ASN A 467 -2.07 45.47 -1.34
C ASN A 467 -1.53 45.51 0.13
N ASP A 468 -1.81 44.47 0.93
CA ASP A 468 -1.34 44.40 2.33
C ASP A 468 0.00 43.63 2.40
N ASP A 469 1.08 44.33 2.14
CA ASP A 469 2.42 43.74 2.18
C ASP A 469 2.81 43.30 3.60
N ASP A 470 2.33 44.00 4.65
CA ASP A 470 2.60 43.63 6.04
C ASP A 470 1.92 42.31 6.41
N ALA A 471 0.68 42.08 5.98
CA ALA A 471 0.00 40.81 6.20
C ALA A 471 0.70 39.66 5.45
N LYS A 472 1.14 39.93 4.21
CA LYS A 472 1.91 38.93 3.44
C LYS A 472 3.23 38.58 4.13
N GLU A 473 3.96 39.56 4.65
CA GLU A 473 5.21 39.32 5.37
C GLU A 473 4.97 38.56 6.70
N ARG A 474 3.89 38.87 7.43
CA ARG A 474 3.52 38.10 8.63
C ARG A 474 3.22 36.64 8.26
N TYR A 475 2.47 36.40 7.22
CA TYR A 475 2.13 35.06 6.73
C TYR A 475 3.39 34.26 6.36
N LEU A 476 4.33 34.84 5.61
CA LEU A 476 5.58 34.16 5.24
C LEU A 476 6.38 33.75 6.48
N ARG A 477 6.52 34.67 7.45
CA ARG A 477 7.25 34.40 8.71
C ARG A 477 6.56 33.34 9.56
N GLU A 478 5.24 33.38 9.62
CA GLU A 478 4.46 32.37 10.37
C GLU A 478 4.58 30.99 9.72
N TYR A 479 4.53 30.92 8.40
CA TYR A 479 4.69 29.67 7.65
C TYR A 479 6.09 29.09 7.87
N GLU A 480 7.11 29.90 7.76
CA GLU A 480 8.51 29.50 8.04
C GLU A 480 8.65 29.03 9.51
N LYS A 481 8.10 29.78 10.44
CA LYS A 481 8.14 29.42 11.87
C LYS A 481 7.42 28.10 12.15
N THR A 482 6.29 27.84 11.49
CA THR A 482 5.46 26.65 11.76
C THR A 482 5.94 25.44 10.99
N GLU A 483 6.22 25.58 9.69
CA GLU A 483 6.56 24.45 8.82
C GLU A 483 8.08 24.24 8.63
N GLY A 484 8.87 25.25 8.94
CA GLY A 484 10.32 25.22 8.66
C GLY A 484 10.63 25.42 7.17
N ILE A 485 9.72 26.02 6.42
CA ILE A 485 9.82 26.19 4.96
C ILE A 485 9.75 27.66 4.59
N VAL A 486 10.75 28.15 3.87
CA VAL A 486 10.79 29.52 3.35
C VAL A 486 10.05 29.55 2.00
N LEU A 487 8.94 30.28 1.96
CA LEU A 487 8.19 30.48 0.69
C LEU A 487 8.80 31.66 -0.07
N ASP A 488 8.91 31.53 -1.41
CA ASP A 488 9.35 32.63 -2.27
C ASP A 488 8.14 33.53 -2.62
N LYS A 489 8.15 34.76 -2.09
CA LYS A 489 7.11 35.78 -2.30
C LYS A 489 6.73 35.95 -3.79
N ARG A 490 7.74 35.83 -4.69
CA ARG A 490 7.56 35.99 -6.15
C ARG A 490 6.76 34.85 -6.78
N ASN A 491 6.77 33.67 -6.16
CA ASN A 491 6.12 32.48 -6.66
C ASN A 491 4.71 32.28 -6.07
N VAL A 492 4.34 33.05 -5.03
CA VAL A 492 3.03 32.90 -4.39
C VAL A 492 1.93 33.49 -5.30
N ALA A 493 1.31 32.61 -6.09
CA ALA A 493 0.26 32.95 -7.04
C ALA A 493 -0.67 31.77 -7.24
N ARG A 494 -1.98 32.02 -7.31
CA ARG A 494 -2.98 30.95 -7.48
C ARG A 494 -2.79 30.22 -8.81
N ASN A 495 -2.40 28.95 -8.72
CA ASN A 495 -2.20 28.05 -9.86
C ASN A 495 -2.77 26.66 -9.52
N PRO A 496 -4.07 26.40 -9.80
CA PRO A 496 -4.71 25.13 -9.43
C PRO A 496 -4.05 23.90 -10.05
N GLY A 497 -3.51 24.01 -11.26
CA GLY A 497 -2.82 22.91 -11.94
C GLY A 497 -1.54 22.52 -11.19
N LEU A 498 -0.69 23.50 -10.91
CA LEU A 498 0.56 23.28 -10.18
C LEU A 498 0.30 22.77 -8.76
N ARG A 499 -0.70 23.33 -8.07
CA ARG A 499 -1.15 22.88 -6.75
C ARG A 499 -1.57 21.40 -6.77
N SER A 500 -2.31 21.00 -7.84
CA SER A 500 -2.76 19.60 -8.01
C SER A 500 -1.57 18.65 -8.22
N VAL A 501 -0.59 19.06 -9.04
CA VAL A 501 0.64 18.27 -9.26
C VAL A 501 1.40 18.10 -7.94
N ALA A 502 1.60 19.18 -7.18
CA ALA A 502 2.29 19.13 -5.89
C ALA A 502 1.55 18.20 -4.89
N LYS A 503 0.20 18.30 -4.83
CA LYS A 503 -0.62 17.40 -4.00
C LYS A 503 -0.46 15.93 -4.41
N LEU A 504 -0.41 15.65 -5.71
CA LEU A 504 -0.16 14.29 -6.20
C LEU A 504 1.23 13.80 -5.81
N CYS A 505 2.27 14.64 -5.90
CA CYS A 505 3.62 14.26 -5.48
C CYS A 505 3.69 13.93 -3.99
N LEU A 506 3.01 14.69 -3.16
CA LEU A 506 2.94 14.46 -1.72
C LEU A 506 2.24 13.13 -1.38
N ASN A 507 1.14 12.82 -2.06
CA ASN A 507 0.28 11.68 -1.69
C ASN A 507 0.63 10.37 -2.41
N SER A 508 1.20 10.42 -3.63
CA SER A 508 1.45 9.20 -4.44
C SER A 508 2.76 8.49 -4.11
N PHE A 509 3.66 9.16 -3.43
CA PHE A 509 5.04 8.73 -3.20
C PHE A 509 5.14 7.47 -2.33
N TRP A 510 4.55 7.50 -1.12
CA TRP A 510 4.75 6.46 -0.11
C TRP A 510 4.19 5.09 -0.52
N GLY A 511 3.10 5.08 -1.29
CA GLY A 511 2.45 3.84 -1.72
C GLY A 511 3.37 2.94 -2.55
N LYS A 512 4.36 3.52 -3.21
CA LYS A 512 5.34 2.79 -4.01
C LYS A 512 6.18 1.83 -3.16
N PHE A 513 6.46 2.18 -1.90
CA PHE A 513 7.19 1.30 -0.98
C PHE A 513 6.42 0.00 -0.70
N GLY A 514 5.08 0.07 -0.66
CA GLY A 514 4.22 -1.09 -0.39
C GLY A 514 3.79 -1.87 -1.63
N GLN A 515 4.25 -1.47 -2.81
CA GLN A 515 3.85 -2.11 -4.07
C GLN A 515 4.22 -3.60 -4.07
N ARG A 516 3.32 -4.44 -4.58
CA ARG A 516 3.61 -5.86 -4.84
C ARG A 516 4.43 -5.98 -6.12
N SER A 517 5.48 -6.75 -6.07
CA SER A 517 6.43 -6.89 -7.19
C SER A 517 6.00 -7.92 -8.24
N ASN A 518 5.12 -8.85 -7.89
CA ASN A 518 4.75 -9.97 -8.78
C ASN A 518 3.24 -10.07 -8.98
N LEU A 519 2.65 -9.01 -9.54
CA LEU A 519 1.24 -9.05 -9.96
C LEU A 519 1.13 -9.71 -11.33
N PRO A 520 -0.01 -10.38 -11.62
CA PRO A 520 -0.21 -10.94 -12.98
C PRO A 520 -0.18 -9.85 -14.05
N ASN A 521 0.48 -10.18 -15.15
CA ASN A 521 0.53 -9.37 -16.36
C ASN A 521 -0.33 -10.06 -17.42
N THR A 522 -1.13 -9.30 -18.17
CA THR A 522 -1.90 -9.84 -19.29
C THR A 522 -1.26 -9.35 -20.59
N GLU A 523 -0.88 -10.29 -21.45
CA GLU A 523 -0.27 -10.03 -22.75
C GLU A 523 -1.25 -10.38 -23.87
N VAL A 524 -1.32 -9.52 -24.88
CA VAL A 524 -2.10 -9.77 -26.12
C VAL A 524 -1.19 -10.57 -27.07
N VAL A 525 -1.44 -11.85 -27.16
CA VAL A 525 -0.62 -12.77 -27.96
C VAL A 525 -1.29 -13.03 -29.32
N ARG A 526 -0.51 -12.81 -30.38
CA ARG A 526 -0.99 -12.92 -31.79
C ARG A 526 -0.24 -14.00 -32.58
N THR A 527 0.79 -14.60 -32.00
CA THR A 527 1.60 -15.61 -32.69
C THR A 527 1.74 -16.89 -31.87
N PRO A 528 1.67 -18.09 -32.51
CA PRO A 528 1.88 -19.35 -31.80
C PRO A 528 3.26 -19.43 -31.13
N GLN A 529 4.30 -18.87 -31.76
CA GLN A 529 5.65 -18.85 -31.22
C GLN A 529 5.71 -18.14 -29.86
N ARG A 530 5.05 -16.96 -29.74
CA ARG A 530 5.02 -16.22 -28.46
C ARG A 530 4.22 -16.97 -27.40
N PHE A 531 3.11 -17.60 -27.80
CA PHE A 531 2.32 -18.44 -26.90
C PHE A 531 3.13 -19.58 -26.30
N ILE A 532 3.80 -20.35 -27.20
CA ILE A 532 4.64 -21.46 -26.77
C ILE A 532 5.79 -20.96 -25.87
N ALA A 533 6.41 -19.82 -26.21
CA ALA A 533 7.49 -19.24 -25.41
C ALA A 533 7.04 -18.93 -23.98
N LEU A 534 5.82 -18.43 -23.78
CA LEU A 534 5.26 -18.19 -22.45
C LEU A 534 4.98 -19.51 -21.70
N LEU A 535 4.39 -20.49 -22.38
CA LEU A 535 4.04 -21.79 -21.78
C LEU A 535 5.29 -22.59 -21.36
N THR A 536 6.37 -22.49 -22.11
CA THR A 536 7.60 -23.26 -21.84
C THR A 536 8.65 -22.47 -21.05
N SER A 537 8.34 -21.25 -20.63
CA SER A 537 9.27 -20.43 -19.85
C SER A 537 9.47 -21.01 -18.45
N ALA A 538 10.72 -21.14 -18.05
CA ALA A 538 11.07 -21.56 -16.68
C ALA A 538 10.68 -20.51 -15.63
N GLU A 539 10.60 -19.24 -16.02
CA GLU A 539 10.31 -18.11 -15.10
C GLU A 539 8.82 -17.83 -14.93
N HIS A 540 8.01 -18.17 -15.95
CA HIS A 540 6.61 -17.76 -15.98
C HIS A 540 5.66 -18.86 -15.48
N GLU A 541 4.66 -18.44 -14.73
CA GLU A 541 3.51 -19.24 -14.33
C GLU A 541 2.29 -18.63 -15.02
N ILE A 542 1.66 -19.40 -15.91
CA ILE A 542 0.44 -18.95 -16.60
C ILE A 542 -0.72 -19.01 -15.59
N THR A 543 -1.41 -17.89 -15.40
CA THR A 543 -2.52 -17.78 -14.46
C THR A 543 -3.88 -17.84 -15.14
N ASP A 544 -3.95 -17.45 -16.43
CA ASP A 544 -5.21 -17.51 -17.18
C ASP A 544 -4.93 -17.42 -18.69
N ILE A 545 -5.80 -18.03 -19.48
CA ILE A 545 -5.77 -17.97 -20.95
C ILE A 545 -7.19 -17.69 -21.43
N LEU A 546 -7.36 -16.56 -22.14
CA LEU A 546 -8.67 -16.16 -22.68
C LEU A 546 -8.56 -16.02 -24.21
N PRO A 547 -9.07 -17.00 -24.98
CA PRO A 547 -9.18 -16.84 -26.44
C PRO A 547 -10.20 -15.74 -26.76
N VAL A 548 -9.80 -14.79 -27.59
CA VAL A 548 -10.66 -13.67 -28.01
C VAL A 548 -11.25 -13.93 -29.39
N ASN A 549 -10.43 -14.37 -30.34
CA ASN A 549 -10.82 -14.76 -31.69
C ASN A 549 -9.71 -15.64 -32.30
N ASP A 550 -9.82 -15.94 -33.58
CA ASP A 550 -8.89 -16.82 -34.29
C ASP A 550 -7.46 -16.27 -34.38
N GLU A 551 -7.26 -14.97 -34.13
CA GLU A 551 -5.96 -14.31 -34.27
C GLU A 551 -5.37 -13.84 -32.94
N VAL A 552 -6.17 -13.79 -31.84
CA VAL A 552 -5.79 -13.13 -30.60
C VAL A 552 -6.17 -13.96 -29.40
N ILE A 553 -5.19 -14.19 -28.53
CA ILE A 553 -5.37 -14.82 -27.21
C ILE A 553 -4.82 -13.84 -26.14
N TYR A 554 -5.56 -13.60 -25.08
CA TYR A 554 -5.02 -12.92 -23.89
C TYR A 554 -4.43 -13.99 -22.97
N VAL A 555 -3.14 -13.85 -22.65
CA VAL A 555 -2.43 -14.75 -21.75
C VAL A 555 -2.03 -13.96 -20.50
N SER A 556 -2.58 -14.35 -19.37
CA SER A 556 -2.21 -13.76 -18.08
C SER A 556 -1.14 -14.64 -17.43
N TRP A 557 -0.06 -14.01 -16.98
CA TRP A 557 1.08 -14.70 -16.39
C TRP A 557 1.69 -13.87 -15.26
N ARG A 558 2.39 -14.57 -14.37
CA ARG A 558 3.24 -13.93 -13.36
C ARG A 558 4.56 -14.69 -13.28
N LEU A 559 5.55 -14.10 -12.64
CA LEU A 559 6.80 -14.82 -12.40
C LEU A 559 6.57 -15.94 -11.36
N ARG A 560 7.23 -17.06 -11.54
CA ARG A 560 7.31 -18.09 -10.49
C ARG A 560 7.94 -17.47 -9.24
N GLN A 561 7.56 -17.92 -8.06
CA GLN A 561 8.02 -17.34 -6.79
C GLN A 561 9.55 -17.26 -6.72
N GLU A 562 10.21 -18.28 -7.24
CA GLU A 562 11.67 -18.41 -7.25
C GLU A 562 12.35 -17.40 -8.19
N ALA A 563 11.66 -16.97 -9.23
CA ALA A 563 12.16 -16.00 -10.22
C ALA A 563 11.90 -14.55 -9.79
N VAL A 564 11.17 -14.32 -8.70
CA VAL A 564 10.85 -12.95 -8.24
C VAL A 564 12.07 -12.33 -7.59
N VAL A 565 12.57 -11.26 -8.21
CA VAL A 565 13.66 -10.46 -7.65
C VAL A 565 13.09 -9.31 -6.83
N SER A 566 13.65 -9.12 -5.63
CA SER A 566 13.24 -8.02 -4.75
C SER A 566 13.54 -6.67 -5.42
N SER A 567 12.53 -5.82 -5.52
CA SER A 567 12.68 -4.52 -6.17
C SER A 567 13.40 -3.54 -5.26
N PRO A 568 14.41 -2.81 -5.76
CA PRO A 568 15.03 -1.75 -4.98
C PRO A 568 14.11 -0.54 -4.75
N LEU A 569 12.99 -0.47 -5.47
CA LEU A 569 12.03 0.63 -5.35
C LEU A 569 10.98 0.39 -4.25
N THR A 570 10.97 -0.80 -3.64
CA THR A 570 9.98 -1.16 -2.61
C THR A 570 10.66 -1.40 -1.26
N ASN A 571 9.97 -1.05 -0.21
CA ASN A 571 10.36 -1.39 1.17
C ASN A 571 9.10 -1.44 2.02
N VAL A 572 8.53 -2.63 2.15
CA VAL A 572 7.24 -2.81 2.82
C VAL A 572 7.29 -2.48 4.32
N VAL A 573 8.49 -2.44 4.93
CA VAL A 573 8.62 -2.02 6.33
C VAL A 573 8.33 -0.53 6.45
N ILE A 574 8.90 0.30 5.55
CA ILE A 574 8.59 1.74 5.49
C ILE A 574 7.08 1.94 5.28
N ALA A 575 6.48 1.21 4.32
CA ALA A 575 5.03 1.31 4.06
C ALA A 575 4.20 0.94 5.31
N ALA A 576 4.62 -0.09 6.05
CA ALA A 576 3.94 -0.53 7.27
C ALA A 576 4.01 0.56 8.36
N TYR A 577 5.18 1.18 8.54
CA TYR A 577 5.36 2.30 9.49
C TYR A 577 4.51 3.50 9.08
N THR A 578 4.51 3.86 7.80
CA THR A 578 3.70 4.98 7.28
C THR A 578 2.22 4.81 7.64
N THR A 579 1.66 3.64 7.33
CA THR A 579 0.22 3.41 7.59
C THR A 579 -0.09 3.24 9.07
N ALA A 580 0.82 2.66 9.84
CA ALA A 580 0.65 2.49 11.29
C ALA A 580 0.62 3.84 12.00
N GLN A 581 1.58 4.71 11.70
CA GLN A 581 1.66 6.06 12.29
C GLN A 581 0.44 6.89 11.87
N ALA A 582 0.00 6.80 10.60
CA ALA A 582 -1.23 7.46 10.14
C ALA A 582 -2.47 6.97 10.92
N ARG A 583 -2.58 5.64 11.15
CA ARG A 583 -3.67 5.09 11.98
C ARG A 583 -3.62 5.61 13.41
N LEU A 584 -2.42 5.76 13.98
CA LEU A 584 -2.25 6.28 15.35
C LEU A 584 -2.58 7.78 15.45
N THR A 585 -2.26 8.55 14.41
CA THR A 585 -2.65 9.97 14.34
C THR A 585 -4.18 10.10 14.38
N LEU A 586 -4.88 9.34 13.53
CA LEU A 586 -6.36 9.33 13.57
C LEU A 586 -6.86 8.81 14.94
N TYR A 587 -6.23 7.74 15.46
CA TYR A 587 -6.61 7.15 16.76
C TYR A 587 -6.53 8.19 17.91
N SER A 588 -5.54 9.08 17.90
CA SER A 588 -5.39 10.11 18.93
C SER A 588 -6.59 11.06 19.00
N TYR A 589 -7.29 11.26 17.90
CA TYR A 589 -8.55 12.00 17.87
C TYR A 589 -9.73 11.13 18.31
N LEU A 590 -9.79 9.88 17.81
CA LEU A 590 -10.88 8.96 18.14
C LEU A 590 -10.95 8.67 19.65
N GLU A 591 -9.79 8.45 20.32
CA GLU A 591 -9.77 8.16 21.77
C GLU A 591 -10.26 9.34 22.62
N ARG A 592 -10.08 10.57 22.14
CA ARG A 592 -10.51 11.78 22.84
C ARG A 592 -11.97 12.14 22.56
N LEU A 593 -12.47 11.81 21.35
CA LEU A 593 -13.87 11.99 20.96
C LEU A 593 -14.76 10.86 21.53
N ASP A 594 -14.18 9.67 21.70
CA ASP A 594 -14.82 8.47 22.29
C ASP A 594 -16.17 8.17 21.63
N ARG A 595 -17.24 8.04 22.42
CA ARG A 595 -18.58 7.62 21.97
C ARG A 595 -19.29 8.65 21.08
N ARG A 596 -18.73 9.86 20.95
CA ARG A 596 -19.29 10.88 20.05
C ARG A 596 -18.98 10.64 18.57
N VAL A 597 -18.05 9.73 18.25
CA VAL A 597 -17.68 9.39 16.87
C VAL A 597 -18.82 8.59 16.21
N LEU A 598 -19.28 9.06 15.06
CA LEU A 598 -20.28 8.38 14.23
C LEU A 598 -19.63 7.56 13.12
N TYR A 599 -18.55 8.10 12.52
CA TYR A 599 -17.88 7.52 11.35
C TYR A 599 -16.44 8.06 11.28
N TYR A 600 -15.53 7.25 10.73
CA TYR A 600 -14.17 7.71 10.43
C TYR A 600 -13.61 6.95 9.21
N ASP A 601 -12.74 7.63 8.45
CA ASP A 601 -12.13 7.05 7.25
C ASP A 601 -10.73 7.60 7.02
N THR A 602 -9.72 6.80 7.34
CA THR A 602 -8.30 7.03 7.05
C THR A 602 -7.72 8.29 7.71
N ASP A 603 -8.21 9.47 7.33
CA ASP A 603 -7.72 10.78 7.76
C ASP A 603 -8.85 11.69 8.27
N SER A 604 -10.07 11.21 8.32
CA SER A 604 -11.24 12.03 8.68
C SER A 604 -12.11 11.38 9.74
N CYS A 605 -12.88 12.20 10.45
CA CYS A 605 -13.92 11.72 11.37
C CYS A 605 -15.15 12.63 11.38
N ILE A 606 -16.31 11.98 11.55
CA ILE A 606 -17.62 12.62 11.71
C ILE A 606 -18.07 12.34 13.15
N TYR A 607 -18.38 13.40 13.90
CA TYR A 607 -18.67 13.28 15.34
C TYR A 607 -19.71 14.30 15.80
N VAL A 608 -20.36 13.99 16.92
CA VAL A 608 -21.36 14.87 17.56
C VAL A 608 -20.66 15.85 18.50
N SER A 609 -21.04 17.12 18.44
CA SER A 609 -20.63 18.18 19.38
C SER A 609 -21.88 18.80 19.99
N SER A 610 -21.90 18.94 21.33
CA SER A 610 -23.00 19.55 22.06
C SER A 610 -22.80 21.04 22.31
N ASP A 611 -21.68 21.61 21.87
CA ASP A 611 -21.22 22.98 22.16
C ASP A 611 -20.91 23.24 23.66
N ASP A 612 -20.83 22.18 24.49
CA ASP A 612 -20.33 22.27 25.86
C ASP A 612 -18.87 22.82 25.83
N PRO A 613 -18.54 23.88 26.56
CA PRO A 613 -17.19 24.43 26.59
C PRO A 613 -16.13 23.49 27.17
N ASN A 614 -16.53 22.48 27.94
CA ASN A 614 -15.63 21.45 28.49
C ASN A 614 -15.43 20.26 27.58
N GLU A 615 -16.17 20.19 26.50
CA GLU A 615 -16.11 19.08 25.53
C GLU A 615 -14.87 19.21 24.67
N TYR A 616 -14.13 18.11 24.53
CA TYR A 616 -12.99 18.09 23.61
C TYR A 616 -13.47 18.32 22.17
N LYS A 617 -12.86 19.30 21.51
CA LYS A 617 -13.08 19.58 20.08
C LYS A 617 -11.72 19.55 19.37
N PRO A 618 -11.57 18.81 18.28
CA PRO A 618 -10.35 18.87 17.48
C PRO A 618 -10.09 20.29 17.02
N ARG A 619 -8.85 20.74 17.21
CA ARG A 619 -8.44 22.08 16.80
C ARG A 619 -8.23 22.09 15.28
N THR A 620 -8.86 23.04 14.59
CA THR A 620 -8.71 23.22 13.14
C THR A 620 -7.60 24.24 12.83
N GLY A 621 -6.99 24.08 11.65
CA GLY A 621 -5.93 24.97 11.19
C GLY A 621 -5.58 24.71 9.72
N ASN A 622 -4.56 25.41 9.24
CA ASN A 622 -4.17 25.42 7.82
C ASN A 622 -2.81 24.77 7.54
N PHE A 623 -2.13 24.30 8.58
CA PHE A 623 -0.80 23.73 8.45
C PHE A 623 -0.85 22.22 8.24
N LEU A 624 0.28 21.64 7.90
CA LEU A 624 0.41 20.20 7.66
C LEU A 624 0.05 19.42 8.95
N GLY A 625 -0.89 18.51 8.83
CA GLY A 625 -1.35 17.69 9.96
C GLY A 625 -2.46 18.31 10.82
N ASP A 626 -2.80 19.59 10.58
CA ASP A 626 -3.96 20.19 11.26
C ASP A 626 -5.27 19.54 10.79
N MET A 627 -6.29 19.57 11.63
CA MET A 627 -7.65 19.23 11.20
C MET A 627 -8.24 20.39 10.38
N THR A 628 -8.94 20.08 9.30
CA THR A 628 -9.70 21.04 8.49
C THR A 628 -11.19 20.75 8.62
N ASP A 629 -12.02 21.79 8.58
CA ASP A 629 -13.49 21.64 8.58
C ASP A 629 -13.96 21.36 7.15
N GLU A 630 -14.45 20.14 6.90
CA GLU A 630 -14.95 19.71 5.59
C GLU A 630 -16.27 20.41 5.19
N LEU A 631 -16.92 21.09 6.13
CA LEU A 631 -18.19 21.79 5.89
C LEU A 631 -17.99 23.27 5.57
N GLU A 632 -16.77 23.79 5.64
CA GLU A 632 -16.45 25.22 5.43
C GLU A 632 -16.94 25.75 4.08
N SER A 633 -16.97 24.90 3.05
CA SER A 633 -17.42 25.26 1.70
C SER A 633 -18.92 25.63 1.63
N TYR A 634 -19.71 25.24 2.64
CA TYR A 634 -21.12 25.58 2.77
C TYR A 634 -21.34 26.87 3.57
N GLY A 635 -20.26 27.47 4.08
CA GLY A 635 -20.26 28.68 4.91
C GLY A 635 -19.79 28.40 6.33
N SER A 636 -19.07 29.37 6.92
CA SER A 636 -18.54 29.25 8.28
C SER A 636 -19.65 29.01 9.30
N GLY A 637 -19.51 27.96 10.09
CA GLY A 637 -20.51 27.56 11.09
C GLY A 637 -21.51 26.50 10.61
N SER A 638 -21.43 26.04 9.35
CA SER A 638 -22.25 24.95 8.84
C SER A 638 -22.05 23.68 9.68
N TYR A 639 -23.07 22.84 9.74
CA TYR A 639 -23.01 21.57 10.47
C TYR A 639 -23.93 20.54 9.78
N ILE A 640 -23.67 19.28 10.02
CA ILE A 640 -24.53 18.19 9.55
C ILE A 640 -25.68 18.01 10.55
N GLU A 641 -26.91 18.07 10.09
CA GLU A 641 -28.11 17.85 10.91
C GLU A 641 -28.59 16.38 10.90
N ALA A 642 -28.26 15.63 9.85
CA ALA A 642 -28.64 14.21 9.74
C ALA A 642 -27.56 13.44 8.98
N PHE A 643 -27.22 12.27 9.47
CA PHE A 643 -26.18 11.36 8.93
C PHE A 643 -26.74 9.97 8.79
N VAL A 644 -26.47 9.31 7.66
CA VAL A 644 -26.81 7.90 7.42
C VAL A 644 -25.62 7.19 6.79
N SER A 645 -25.41 5.91 7.13
CA SER A 645 -24.31 5.12 6.57
C SER A 645 -24.71 3.65 6.41
N GLY A 646 -24.43 3.10 5.24
CA GLY A 646 -24.53 1.67 4.94
C GLY A 646 -23.21 0.91 5.12
N GLY A 647 -22.16 1.61 5.62
CA GLY A 647 -20.85 0.99 5.87
C GLY A 647 -19.67 1.84 5.38
N PRO A 648 -18.45 1.30 5.48
CA PRO A 648 -17.26 2.04 5.07
C PRO A 648 -17.34 2.54 3.61
N LYS A 649 -17.12 3.85 3.43
CA LYS A 649 -17.13 4.54 2.13
C LYS A 649 -18.49 4.54 1.42
N PHE A 650 -19.56 4.36 2.23
CA PHE A 650 -20.96 4.36 1.75
C PHE A 650 -21.81 5.10 2.77
N TYR A 651 -21.98 6.43 2.62
CA TYR A 651 -22.72 7.27 3.57
C TYR A 651 -23.27 8.53 2.90
N ALA A 652 -24.25 9.15 3.54
CA ALA A 652 -24.80 10.43 3.11
C ALA A 652 -25.13 11.29 4.33
N TYR A 653 -25.21 12.60 4.10
CA TYR A 653 -25.53 13.54 5.18
C TYR A 653 -26.23 14.78 4.62
N VAL A 654 -26.97 15.46 5.50
CA VAL A 654 -27.65 16.75 5.21
C VAL A 654 -26.94 17.83 6.00
N VAL A 655 -26.39 18.82 5.28
CA VAL A 655 -25.71 19.98 5.87
C VAL A 655 -26.71 21.13 6.03
N ARG A 656 -26.72 21.74 7.20
CA ARG A 656 -27.43 23.02 7.49
C ARG A 656 -26.40 24.15 7.34
N ALA A 657 -26.60 25.02 6.36
CA ALA A 657 -25.78 26.20 6.12
C ALA A 657 -26.22 27.37 7.03
N PRO A 658 -25.34 28.37 7.26
CA PRO A 658 -25.70 29.52 8.12
C PRO A 658 -26.91 30.35 7.63
N ASP A 659 -27.18 30.33 6.32
CA ASP A 659 -28.32 31.00 5.72
C ASP A 659 -29.64 30.23 5.88
N GLY A 660 -29.61 29.07 6.56
CA GLY A 660 -30.75 28.22 6.79
C GLY A 660 -31.05 27.20 5.68
N ARG A 661 -30.34 27.27 4.56
CA ARG A 661 -30.52 26.27 3.49
C ARG A 661 -29.93 24.93 3.88
N THR A 662 -30.49 23.87 3.32
CA THR A 662 -29.98 22.50 3.49
C THR A 662 -29.34 22.00 2.19
N HIS A 663 -28.27 21.24 2.32
CA HIS A 663 -27.55 20.61 1.21
C HIS A 663 -27.34 19.14 1.49
N GLU A 664 -27.80 18.29 0.60
CA GLU A 664 -27.56 16.84 0.71
C GLU A 664 -26.23 16.50 0.04
N SER A 665 -25.44 15.68 0.69
CA SER A 665 -24.18 15.12 0.13
C SER A 665 -24.18 13.62 0.30
N CYS A 666 -23.80 12.90 -0.76
CA CYS A 666 -23.75 11.45 -0.79
C CYS A 666 -22.37 10.98 -1.26
N LYS A 667 -21.72 10.13 -0.48
CA LYS A 667 -20.37 9.60 -0.75
C LYS A 667 -20.47 8.08 -0.90
N VAL A 668 -20.37 7.60 -2.14
CA VAL A 668 -20.47 6.17 -2.44
C VAL A 668 -19.33 5.76 -3.36
N LYS A 669 -18.39 4.98 -2.84
CA LYS A 669 -17.24 4.53 -3.62
C LYS A 669 -17.67 3.49 -4.67
N GLY A 670 -17.22 3.67 -5.90
CA GLY A 670 -17.49 2.76 -7.02
C GLY A 670 -18.73 3.11 -7.83
N ILE A 671 -19.54 4.07 -7.37
CA ILE A 671 -20.70 4.57 -8.10
C ILE A 671 -20.46 6.05 -8.47
N THR A 672 -20.51 6.35 -9.75
CA THR A 672 -20.44 7.75 -10.21
C THR A 672 -21.78 8.44 -9.91
N GLN A 673 -21.77 9.48 -9.09
CA GLN A 673 -22.95 10.28 -8.77
C GLN A 673 -23.28 11.21 -9.96
N ASN A 674 -23.93 10.61 -11.00
CA ASN A 674 -24.50 11.33 -12.12
C ASN A 674 -25.99 11.61 -11.84
N TYR A 675 -26.68 12.28 -12.75
CA TYR A 675 -28.10 12.65 -12.57
C TYR A 675 -28.99 11.42 -12.28
N GLU A 676 -28.81 10.35 -13.03
CA GLU A 676 -29.59 9.11 -12.86
C GLU A 676 -29.30 8.42 -11.53
N ASN A 677 -28.00 8.21 -11.24
CA ASN A 677 -27.57 7.49 -10.04
C ASN A 677 -27.89 8.26 -8.75
N SER A 678 -27.82 9.60 -8.78
CA SER A 678 -28.16 10.41 -7.58
C SER A 678 -29.64 10.34 -7.20
N ARG A 679 -30.52 9.99 -8.15
CA ARG A 679 -31.94 9.74 -7.85
C ARG A 679 -32.17 8.40 -7.16
N LEU A 680 -31.30 7.41 -7.42
CA LEU A 680 -31.40 6.06 -6.89
C LEU A 680 -30.62 5.91 -5.57
N VAL A 681 -29.44 6.55 -5.50
CA VAL A 681 -28.54 6.47 -4.34
C VAL A 681 -28.41 7.88 -3.73
N ASN A 682 -29.14 8.11 -2.66
CA ASN A 682 -29.26 9.41 -1.99
C ASN A 682 -29.47 9.17 -0.48
N PHE A 683 -29.61 10.23 0.30
CA PHE A 683 -29.77 10.18 1.76
C PHE A 683 -30.93 9.24 2.16
N ASN A 684 -32.08 9.37 1.53
CA ASN A 684 -33.25 8.57 1.88
C ASN A 684 -33.08 7.10 1.56
N SER A 685 -32.49 6.76 0.40
CA SER A 685 -32.31 5.35 -0.01
C SER A 685 -31.23 4.63 0.81
N ILE A 686 -30.25 5.36 1.35
CA ILE A 686 -29.23 4.79 2.26
C ILE A 686 -29.80 4.65 3.67
N GLY A 687 -30.70 5.54 4.07
CA GLY A 687 -31.30 5.57 5.39
C GLY A 687 -32.39 4.51 5.63
N ASN A 688 -32.96 3.98 4.55
CA ASN A 688 -33.96 2.91 4.58
C ASN A 688 -33.32 1.53 4.42
#